data_3a68232f42fb9e18c4c4e4688495482a
#
_entry.id   3a68232f42fb9e18c4c4e4688495482a
#
_cell.length_a   1.000
_cell.length_b   1.000
_cell.length_c   1.000
_cell.angle_alpha   90.00
_cell.angle_beta   90.00
_cell.angle_gamma   90.00
#
_symmetry.space_group_name_H-M   'P 1'
#
loop_
_entity.id
_entity.type
_entity.pdbx_description
1 polymer ?
#
loop_
_entity_poly.entity_id
_entity_poly.type
_entity_poly.pdbx_seq_one_letter_code
_entity_poly.pdbx_strand_id
1 'polypeptide(L)'
;MKKILKGLLLIILSLACVLSLLACTGGGEPDDTDEPSEPTYPEDDIPLEGLVLIRKNVAQFKVVIASGAGSEGRRAAGELVDRLRALDIEIADAVEDKNAAEISECEIIIGVGAKNRDGCAVQASELGDMGYLIKAVGSRIVIAGGTPTLTRKTVKDFIEDQLGITENTVSRRNVAVPKDLNIFVPTDYNIDKITVAGNDLAGYVIACDENDEAVYPDLVNKVKNKIFSASGYNLSIVDNRNVASGAKQIIVRTVDDAGEGGFRVLVDGSNLVIEASLSTMFASAVDEFLSASLNGTKALLAFGSDYTYTKNILTVKYADFGAKGDGKNNDFFALLEAHETVNLTKQTLIAEGEVGNKFYIGKTWIDGEDTAKSIPVRTDMDFGDATIIIDDTVDGIHKVGYRSGAIFTVGRDHGIITYRSEEDYPRQISSLADDPRLKVGDTSIPWLAEVLEAEKNMIFLRNENHKDYVRFGGNQNEGNDRTDVIIVDSEGNISADTPIIFDFDELTQLQILPITDEPITVQGGFFKTRAATCAPEHASLSHTPYESYSRGIAVTRPNATIKNIDHEVTGEPSSKGYPCSGFITISATYNVTLSDTKLSGRKMYYEKKATSSSPVPMGSYDLTMNSSVNTYYKNLTQYRDIKDEVYWGLSASNGCKNLYFDNVVISRIDAHCGLWNIDVKNSTIGFAFNVIGGGTLNATNVQRRTGETFIYLRGDYGATFNGTVNLKNCRMNGYTSYKSLDSSGNKVEFNYNSYVSRVYVIDSGFNASSYNSATGKYYSQWDFGYKCYMPTQVNLDNFTAGHQQELQGAVAKTHTVHVFNDISNSAFNSSAPYGGYQICKKVTYKNMTKPTICPTPGTCTKLAGISIVQG
;
A
#
# COMPACT_ATOMS: atom_id res chain seq x y z
N MET A 1 3.43 -31.12 -6.08
CA MET A 1 3.15 -32.58 -6.26
C MET A 1 1.75 -32.88 -6.83
N LYS A 2 0.64 -32.30 -6.34
CA LYS A 2 -0.72 -32.59 -6.91
C LYS A 2 -0.93 -32.15 -8.37
N LYS A 3 -0.29 -31.10 -8.88
CA LYS A 3 -0.38 -30.68 -10.29
C LYS A 3 0.46 -31.54 -11.25
N ILE A 4 1.56 -32.08 -10.78
CA ILE A 4 2.42 -32.99 -11.57
C ILE A 4 1.72 -34.34 -11.68
N LEU A 5 1.01 -34.78 -10.64
CA LEU A 5 0.24 -36.02 -10.69
C LEU A 5 -0.96 -35.95 -11.64
N LYS A 6 -1.62 -34.78 -11.76
CA LYS A 6 -2.71 -34.57 -12.74
C LYS A 6 -2.21 -34.55 -14.18
N GLY A 7 -1.04 -33.94 -14.43
CA GLY A 7 -0.41 -33.95 -15.77
C GLY A 7 0.03 -35.36 -16.19
N LEU A 8 0.57 -36.14 -15.26
CA LEU A 8 0.96 -37.54 -15.55
C LEU A 8 -0.27 -38.45 -15.77
N LEU A 9 -1.38 -38.19 -15.05
CA LEU A 9 -2.61 -38.93 -15.22
C LEU A 9 -3.28 -38.65 -16.58
N LEU A 10 -3.23 -37.42 -17.07
CA LEU A 10 -3.73 -37.06 -18.41
C LEU A 10 -2.89 -37.69 -19.55
N ILE A 11 -1.56 -37.75 -19.37
CA ILE A 11 -0.67 -38.38 -20.35
C ILE A 11 -0.88 -39.91 -20.38
N ILE A 12 -1.13 -40.54 -19.23
CA ILE A 12 -1.42 -41.97 -19.16
C ILE A 12 -2.78 -42.29 -19.76
N LEU A 13 -3.81 -41.44 -19.56
CA LEU A 13 -5.10 -41.61 -20.22
C LEU A 13 -5.06 -41.40 -21.73
N SER A 14 -4.27 -40.42 -22.20
CA SER A 14 -4.11 -40.21 -23.64
C SER A 14 -3.31 -41.36 -24.33
N LEU A 15 -2.34 -41.97 -23.65
CA LEU A 15 -1.62 -43.15 -24.17
C LEU A 15 -2.49 -44.41 -24.15
N ALA A 16 -3.41 -44.55 -23.19
CA ALA A 16 -4.36 -45.67 -23.15
C ALA A 16 -5.38 -45.61 -24.31
N CYS A 17 -5.82 -44.40 -24.67
CA CYS A 17 -6.71 -44.22 -25.84
C CYS A 17 -6.01 -44.48 -27.19
N VAL A 18 -4.72 -44.18 -27.29
CA VAL A 18 -3.97 -44.47 -28.55
C VAL A 18 -3.62 -45.93 -28.70
N LEU A 19 -3.43 -46.66 -27.58
CA LEU A 19 -3.17 -48.11 -27.62
C LEU A 19 -4.45 -48.97 -27.84
N SER A 20 -5.63 -48.44 -27.60
CA SER A 20 -6.89 -49.12 -27.91
C SER A 20 -7.33 -48.95 -29.38
N LEU A 21 -6.76 -47.99 -30.11
CA LEU A 21 -7.00 -47.74 -31.52
C LEU A 21 -6.12 -48.59 -32.46
N LEU A 22 -5.12 -49.29 -31.94
CA LEU A 22 -4.19 -50.09 -32.74
C LEU A 22 -4.48 -51.61 -32.73
N ALA A 23 -5.57 -52.06 -32.10
CA ALA A 23 -5.91 -53.48 -31.95
C ALA A 23 -7.09 -53.96 -32.79
N CYS A 24 -7.62 -53.14 -33.71
CA CYS A 24 -8.69 -53.59 -34.63
C CYS A 24 -8.31 -53.28 -36.08
N THR A 25 -7.43 -54.10 -36.65
CA THR A 25 -7.34 -54.29 -38.11
C THR A 25 -7.49 -55.74 -38.46
N GLY A 26 -8.74 -56.15 -38.69
CA GLY A 26 -9.09 -57.43 -39.25
C GLY A 26 -10.35 -57.20 -40.07
N GLY A 27 -10.25 -57.35 -41.40
CA GLY A 27 -11.19 -56.91 -42.41
C GLY A 27 -12.57 -57.62 -42.35
N GLY A 28 -13.54 -56.85 -42.79
CA GLY A 28 -14.89 -57.21 -43.14
C GLY A 28 -15.62 -55.94 -43.51
N GLU A 29 -16.03 -55.79 -44.73
CA GLU A 29 -16.83 -54.68 -45.21
C GLU A 29 -18.12 -54.58 -44.35
N PRO A 30 -18.46 -53.37 -43.86
CA PRO A 30 -19.71 -53.14 -43.18
C PRO A 30 -20.75 -52.56 -44.13
N ASP A 31 -21.93 -53.11 -44.01
CA ASP A 31 -23.20 -52.62 -44.47
C ASP A 31 -23.46 -51.26 -43.77
N ASP A 32 -23.81 -50.26 -44.55
CA ASP A 32 -24.10 -48.89 -44.14
C ASP A 32 -25.46 -48.82 -43.46
N THR A 33 -25.56 -48.59 -42.13
CA THR A 33 -26.57 -47.84 -41.39
C THR A 33 -26.51 -48.16 -39.91
N ASP A 34 -25.68 -47.38 -39.18
CA ASP A 34 -25.91 -47.12 -37.76
C ASP A 34 -25.25 -45.76 -37.39
N GLU A 35 -26.07 -44.74 -37.18
CA GLU A 35 -25.66 -43.52 -36.45
C GLU A 35 -25.15 -43.94 -35.06
N PRO A 36 -24.05 -43.36 -34.55
CA PRO A 36 -23.58 -43.69 -33.22
C PRO A 36 -24.66 -43.30 -32.20
N SER A 37 -25.19 -44.28 -31.52
CA SER A 37 -26.14 -44.06 -30.43
C SER A 37 -25.50 -43.17 -29.39
N GLU A 38 -26.16 -42.06 -29.03
CA GLU A 38 -25.74 -41.20 -27.91
C GLU A 38 -25.52 -42.04 -26.65
N PRO A 39 -24.49 -41.72 -25.84
CA PRO A 39 -24.27 -42.43 -24.60
C PRO A 39 -25.50 -42.30 -23.67
N THR A 40 -26.14 -43.41 -23.32
CA THR A 40 -27.26 -43.43 -22.39
C THR A 40 -26.74 -43.26 -20.96
N TYR A 41 -27.24 -42.25 -20.29
CA TYR A 41 -26.97 -42.02 -18.88
C TYR A 41 -28.18 -42.48 -18.06
N PRO A 42 -28.03 -43.32 -17.01
CA PRO A 42 -29.14 -43.83 -16.20
C PRO A 42 -30.03 -42.73 -15.61
N GLU A 43 -29.51 -41.56 -15.40
CA GLU A 43 -30.24 -40.41 -14.86
C GLU A 43 -31.24 -39.79 -15.86
N ASP A 44 -31.08 -40.03 -17.16
CA ASP A 44 -31.93 -39.47 -18.22
C ASP A 44 -33.31 -40.18 -18.31
N ASP A 45 -33.44 -41.38 -17.73
CA ASP A 45 -34.66 -42.16 -17.71
C ASP A 45 -35.54 -41.90 -16.48
N ILE A 46 -35.07 -41.07 -15.51
CA ILE A 46 -35.83 -40.73 -14.32
C ILE A 46 -36.90 -39.69 -14.68
N PRO A 47 -38.19 -39.93 -14.43
CA PRO A 47 -39.22 -38.92 -14.59
C PRO A 47 -38.96 -37.71 -13.69
N LEU A 48 -38.90 -36.52 -14.27
CA LEU A 48 -38.78 -35.28 -13.53
C LEU A 48 -40.15 -34.73 -13.16
N GLU A 49 -40.42 -34.64 -11.86
CA GLU A 49 -41.67 -34.03 -11.37
C GLU A 49 -41.43 -32.53 -11.14
N GLY A 50 -42.36 -31.67 -11.52
CA GLY A 50 -42.29 -30.24 -11.31
C GLY A 50 -42.07 -29.40 -12.57
N LEU A 51 -41.44 -28.24 -12.43
CA LEU A 51 -40.97 -27.36 -13.51
C LEU A 51 -39.57 -27.78 -13.88
N VAL A 52 -39.43 -28.39 -15.08
CA VAL A 52 -38.12 -28.87 -15.56
C VAL A 52 -37.29 -27.66 -16.03
N LEU A 53 -36.16 -27.46 -15.39
CA LEU A 53 -35.22 -26.35 -15.70
C LEU A 53 -34.03 -26.83 -16.53
N ILE A 54 -33.50 -28.01 -16.27
CA ILE A 54 -32.41 -28.61 -17.03
C ILE A 54 -32.79 -30.01 -17.42
N ARG A 55 -32.59 -30.38 -18.68
CA ARG A 55 -32.83 -31.73 -19.17
C ARG A 55 -31.71 -32.12 -20.14
N LYS A 56 -31.00 -33.20 -19.87
CA LYS A 56 -29.90 -33.73 -20.67
C LYS A 56 -28.85 -32.68 -21.02
N ASN A 57 -28.41 -31.90 -20.03
CA ASN A 57 -27.48 -30.76 -20.16
C ASN A 57 -27.99 -29.60 -21.02
N VAL A 58 -29.28 -29.48 -21.27
CA VAL A 58 -29.86 -28.34 -21.99
C VAL A 58 -30.81 -27.60 -21.04
N ALA A 59 -30.59 -26.31 -20.89
CA ALA A 59 -31.48 -25.42 -20.14
C ALA A 59 -32.82 -25.28 -20.89
N GLN A 60 -33.92 -25.55 -20.18
CA GLN A 60 -35.30 -25.46 -20.73
C GLN A 60 -35.90 -24.06 -20.53
N PHE A 61 -35.08 -23.03 -20.20
CA PHE A 61 -35.53 -21.69 -19.90
C PHE A 61 -34.58 -20.65 -20.51
N LYS A 62 -35.07 -19.42 -20.63
CA LYS A 62 -34.24 -18.23 -20.91
C LYS A 62 -34.05 -17.42 -19.66
N VAL A 63 -32.86 -16.82 -19.48
CA VAL A 63 -32.61 -15.85 -18.41
C VAL A 63 -33.01 -14.46 -18.89
N VAL A 64 -33.86 -13.79 -18.14
CA VAL A 64 -34.38 -12.47 -18.45
C VAL A 64 -34.04 -11.49 -17.35
N ILE A 65 -33.46 -10.37 -17.72
CA ILE A 65 -33.08 -9.30 -16.81
C ILE A 65 -34.24 -8.28 -16.78
N ALA A 66 -34.89 -8.18 -15.63
CA ALA A 66 -35.97 -7.22 -15.43
C ALA A 66 -35.48 -5.77 -15.52
N SER A 67 -36.36 -4.85 -15.95
CA SER A 67 -35.97 -3.45 -16.13
C SER A 67 -35.49 -2.72 -14.88
N GLY A 68 -35.91 -3.19 -13.70
CA GLY A 68 -35.47 -2.68 -12.39
C GLY A 68 -34.34 -3.46 -11.73
N ALA A 69 -33.70 -4.41 -12.44
CA ALA A 69 -32.66 -5.28 -11.86
C ALA A 69 -31.38 -4.55 -11.42
N GLY A 70 -31.08 -3.38 -11.96
CA GLY A 70 -29.86 -2.64 -11.70
C GLY A 70 -28.58 -3.35 -12.21
N SER A 71 -27.42 -2.84 -11.85
CA SER A 71 -26.12 -3.44 -12.26
C SER A 71 -25.86 -4.79 -11.63
N GLU A 72 -26.16 -4.94 -10.34
CA GLU A 72 -25.94 -6.20 -9.63
C GLU A 72 -26.90 -7.32 -10.06
N GLY A 73 -28.15 -6.96 -10.43
CA GLY A 73 -29.07 -7.93 -11.01
C GLY A 73 -28.62 -8.42 -12.39
N ARG A 74 -28.07 -7.53 -13.23
CA ARG A 74 -27.44 -7.92 -14.50
C ARG A 74 -26.26 -8.85 -14.30
N ARG A 75 -25.42 -8.54 -13.33
CA ARG A 75 -24.29 -9.38 -12.95
C ARG A 75 -24.74 -10.76 -12.48
N ALA A 76 -25.79 -10.82 -11.66
CA ALA A 76 -26.36 -12.07 -11.20
C ALA A 76 -26.89 -12.96 -12.33
N ALA A 77 -27.52 -12.35 -13.33
CA ALA A 77 -27.98 -13.05 -14.53
C ALA A 77 -26.82 -13.66 -15.33
N GLY A 78 -25.73 -12.92 -15.48
CA GLY A 78 -24.49 -13.42 -16.07
C GLY A 78 -23.90 -14.56 -15.26
N GLU A 79 -23.77 -14.41 -13.95
CA GLU A 79 -23.26 -15.45 -13.04
C GLU A 79 -24.06 -16.76 -13.11
N LEU A 80 -25.40 -16.69 -13.23
CA LEU A 80 -26.24 -17.87 -13.45
C LEU A 80 -25.89 -18.57 -14.76
N VAL A 81 -25.81 -17.83 -15.86
CA VAL A 81 -25.46 -18.38 -17.18
C VAL A 81 -24.06 -18.99 -17.19
N ASP A 82 -23.06 -18.26 -16.66
CA ASP A 82 -21.68 -18.73 -16.61
C ASP A 82 -21.52 -19.98 -15.75
N ARG A 83 -22.26 -20.05 -14.64
CA ARG A 83 -22.24 -21.21 -13.75
C ARG A 83 -22.81 -22.44 -14.41
N LEU A 84 -23.86 -22.30 -15.20
CA LEU A 84 -24.45 -23.43 -15.96
C LEU A 84 -23.52 -23.86 -17.09
N ARG A 85 -22.94 -22.94 -17.82
CA ARG A 85 -21.95 -23.24 -18.88
C ARG A 85 -20.71 -23.97 -18.35
N ALA A 86 -20.27 -23.61 -17.16
CA ALA A 86 -19.15 -24.28 -16.51
C ALA A 86 -19.41 -25.77 -16.19
N LEU A 87 -20.67 -26.20 -16.26
CA LEU A 87 -21.11 -27.60 -16.07
C LEU A 87 -21.52 -28.26 -17.42
N ASP A 88 -21.06 -27.68 -18.54
CA ASP A 88 -21.42 -28.11 -19.89
C ASP A 88 -22.93 -28.14 -20.17
N ILE A 89 -23.69 -27.24 -19.51
CA ILE A 89 -25.13 -27.07 -19.78
C ILE A 89 -25.30 -26.05 -20.89
N GLU A 90 -25.98 -26.46 -21.95
CA GLU A 90 -26.30 -25.59 -23.08
C GLU A 90 -27.33 -24.54 -22.67
N ILE A 91 -26.98 -23.27 -22.68
CA ILE A 91 -27.83 -22.13 -22.33
C ILE A 91 -27.49 -20.89 -23.16
N ALA A 92 -28.50 -20.14 -23.58
CA ALA A 92 -28.33 -18.86 -24.23
C ALA A 92 -27.91 -17.75 -23.25
N ASP A 93 -27.36 -16.66 -23.77
CA ASP A 93 -27.07 -15.46 -22.98
C ASP A 93 -28.33 -14.86 -22.34
N ALA A 94 -28.15 -14.22 -21.19
CA ALA A 94 -29.21 -13.47 -20.55
C ALA A 94 -29.65 -12.27 -21.44
N VAL A 95 -30.96 -12.03 -21.53
CA VAL A 95 -31.52 -10.96 -22.36
C VAL A 95 -32.23 -9.91 -21.51
N GLU A 96 -32.09 -8.63 -21.89
CA GLU A 96 -32.83 -7.55 -21.25
C GLU A 96 -34.33 -7.65 -21.57
N ASP A 97 -35.18 -7.43 -20.59
CA ASP A 97 -36.65 -7.47 -20.70
C ASP A 97 -37.21 -6.60 -21.85
N LYS A 98 -36.63 -5.40 -22.03
CA LYS A 98 -36.99 -4.47 -23.12
C LYS A 98 -36.58 -4.95 -24.52
N ASN A 99 -35.59 -5.87 -24.60
CA ASN A 99 -35.04 -6.37 -25.84
C ASN A 99 -35.58 -7.76 -26.20
N ALA A 100 -36.38 -8.39 -25.35
CA ALA A 100 -36.98 -9.70 -25.61
C ALA A 100 -38.05 -9.54 -26.69
N ALA A 101 -37.69 -9.77 -27.95
CA ALA A 101 -38.59 -9.74 -29.07
C ALA A 101 -39.66 -10.84 -29.04
N GLU A 102 -39.31 -11.97 -28.36
CA GLU A 102 -40.19 -13.11 -28.15
C GLU A 102 -40.16 -13.52 -26.70
N ILE A 103 -41.33 -13.52 -26.07
CA ILE A 103 -41.54 -14.05 -24.72
C ILE A 103 -41.50 -15.55 -24.79
N SER A 104 -40.59 -16.19 -24.03
CA SER A 104 -40.54 -17.65 -23.89
C SER A 104 -41.60 -18.16 -22.94
N GLU A 105 -42.07 -19.38 -23.16
CA GLU A 105 -42.98 -20.05 -22.19
C GLU A 105 -42.27 -20.27 -20.85
N CYS A 106 -40.98 -20.62 -20.89
CA CYS A 106 -40.15 -20.83 -19.70
C CYS A 106 -39.07 -19.78 -19.57
N GLU A 107 -39.08 -18.99 -18.50
CA GLU A 107 -38.13 -17.94 -18.22
C GLU A 107 -37.75 -17.91 -16.75
N ILE A 108 -36.45 -17.60 -16.44
CA ILE A 108 -36.01 -17.14 -15.13
C ILE A 108 -35.80 -15.64 -15.22
N ILE A 109 -36.64 -14.90 -14.50
CA ILE A 109 -36.72 -13.45 -14.51
C ILE A 109 -35.98 -12.92 -13.27
N ILE A 110 -34.90 -12.14 -13.46
CA ILE A 110 -34.06 -11.64 -12.39
C ILE A 110 -34.27 -10.16 -12.19
N GLY A 111 -34.66 -9.78 -10.99
CA GLY A 111 -34.87 -8.39 -10.56
C GLY A 111 -36.31 -7.96 -10.47
N VAL A 112 -36.53 -6.73 -10.02
CA VAL A 112 -37.84 -6.10 -9.86
C VAL A 112 -38.30 -5.43 -11.14
N GLY A 113 -39.59 -5.18 -11.28
CA GLY A 113 -40.17 -4.40 -12.36
C GLY A 113 -40.17 -5.08 -13.74
N ALA A 114 -40.37 -6.38 -13.79
CA ALA A 114 -40.54 -7.14 -15.06
C ALA A 114 -41.69 -6.58 -15.87
N LYS A 115 -41.49 -6.43 -17.19
CA LYS A 115 -42.49 -5.89 -18.12
C LYS A 115 -43.00 -6.98 -19.03
N ASN A 116 -44.26 -6.81 -19.47
CA ASN A 116 -44.92 -7.68 -20.45
C ASN A 116 -45.01 -9.16 -20.06
N ARG A 117 -45.02 -9.46 -18.74
CA ARG A 117 -45.12 -10.82 -18.22
C ARG A 117 -46.11 -10.82 -17.07
N ASP A 118 -47.29 -11.34 -17.34
CA ASP A 118 -48.38 -11.34 -16.38
C ASP A 118 -48.03 -12.10 -15.09
N GLY A 119 -48.30 -11.45 -13.97
CA GLY A 119 -48.01 -11.99 -12.63
C GLY A 119 -46.54 -12.06 -12.21
N CYS A 120 -45.60 -11.64 -13.08
CA CYS A 120 -44.16 -11.67 -12.78
C CYS A 120 -43.59 -10.32 -12.35
N ALA A 121 -44.36 -9.25 -12.42
CA ALA A 121 -43.91 -7.95 -11.97
C ALA A 121 -43.92 -7.88 -10.43
N VAL A 122 -42.74 -7.69 -9.84
CA VAL A 122 -42.56 -7.51 -8.40
C VAL A 122 -42.02 -6.10 -8.21
N GLN A 123 -42.54 -5.34 -7.25
CA GLN A 123 -42.01 -4.02 -6.91
C GLN A 123 -41.04 -4.13 -5.75
N ALA A 124 -39.96 -3.31 -5.76
CA ALA A 124 -39.03 -3.26 -4.66
C ALA A 124 -39.72 -2.90 -3.33
N SER A 125 -40.75 -2.05 -3.38
CA SER A 125 -41.55 -1.65 -2.22
C SER A 125 -42.37 -2.79 -1.60
N GLU A 126 -42.63 -3.86 -2.33
CA GLU A 126 -43.31 -5.05 -1.81
C GLU A 126 -42.37 -5.93 -1.00
N LEU A 127 -41.09 -5.89 -1.30
CA LEU A 127 -40.05 -6.67 -0.64
C LEU A 127 -39.44 -5.91 0.55
N GLY A 128 -39.31 -4.59 0.45
CA GLY A 128 -38.48 -3.79 1.33
C GLY A 128 -37.00 -4.03 1.05
N ASP A 129 -36.13 -3.39 1.78
CA ASP A 129 -34.69 -3.39 1.52
C ASP A 129 -33.99 -4.73 1.84
N MET A 130 -34.54 -5.52 2.77
CA MET A 130 -34.01 -6.82 3.20
C MET A 130 -34.86 -8.03 2.73
N GLY A 131 -36.00 -7.76 2.11
CA GLY A 131 -36.88 -8.82 1.64
C GLY A 131 -36.51 -9.37 0.26
N TYR A 132 -36.83 -10.61 0.00
CA TYR A 132 -36.57 -11.26 -1.27
C TYR A 132 -37.64 -12.30 -1.63
N LEU A 133 -37.68 -12.65 -2.91
CA LEU A 133 -38.65 -13.58 -3.49
C LEU A 133 -37.95 -14.51 -4.49
N ILE A 134 -38.28 -15.81 -4.39
CA ILE A 134 -38.09 -16.82 -5.44
C ILE A 134 -39.45 -17.48 -5.66
N LYS A 135 -40.11 -17.25 -6.79
CA LYS A 135 -41.48 -17.71 -7.00
C LYS A 135 -41.70 -18.25 -8.40
N ALA A 136 -42.32 -19.40 -8.50
CA ALA A 136 -42.84 -19.88 -9.76
C ALA A 136 -44.17 -19.20 -10.10
N VAL A 137 -44.31 -18.75 -11.33
CA VAL A 137 -45.51 -18.12 -11.92
C VAL A 137 -45.79 -18.82 -13.24
N GLY A 138 -46.66 -19.85 -13.21
CA GLY A 138 -46.85 -20.74 -14.33
C GLY A 138 -45.59 -21.54 -14.65
N SER A 139 -45.04 -21.36 -15.86
CA SER A 139 -43.77 -21.95 -16.26
C SER A 139 -42.57 -21.06 -16.06
N ARG A 140 -42.72 -19.89 -15.43
CA ARG A 140 -41.68 -18.93 -15.16
C ARG A 140 -41.27 -18.92 -13.70
N ILE A 141 -40.02 -18.53 -13.43
CA ILE A 141 -39.49 -18.25 -12.07
C ILE A 141 -39.10 -16.79 -11.98
N VAL A 142 -39.57 -16.11 -10.96
CA VAL A 142 -39.16 -14.73 -10.62
C VAL A 142 -38.22 -14.80 -9.41
N ILE A 143 -37.06 -14.15 -9.55
CA ILE A 143 -36.04 -14.04 -8.50
C ILE A 143 -35.76 -12.54 -8.30
N ALA A 144 -36.12 -12.00 -7.14
CA ALA A 144 -35.96 -10.60 -6.86
C ALA A 144 -35.63 -10.36 -5.38
N GLY A 145 -34.76 -9.40 -5.13
CA GLY A 145 -34.53 -8.80 -3.82
C GLY A 145 -35.00 -7.35 -3.80
N GLY A 146 -35.27 -6.81 -2.66
CA GLY A 146 -35.66 -5.41 -2.47
C GLY A 146 -34.58 -4.42 -2.89
N THR A 147 -33.31 -4.86 -2.88
CA THR A 147 -32.18 -4.13 -3.44
C THR A 147 -31.47 -4.95 -4.54
N PRO A 148 -30.74 -4.29 -5.47
CA PRO A 148 -29.96 -5.01 -6.48
C PRO A 148 -28.94 -5.99 -5.89
N THR A 149 -28.27 -5.63 -4.79
CA THR A 149 -27.33 -6.49 -4.09
C THR A 149 -28.01 -7.73 -3.51
N LEU A 150 -29.17 -7.56 -2.91
CA LEU A 150 -29.95 -8.67 -2.38
C LEU A 150 -30.49 -9.55 -3.52
N THR A 151 -30.89 -8.97 -4.65
CA THR A 151 -31.25 -9.73 -5.85
C THR A 151 -30.13 -10.67 -6.26
N ARG A 152 -28.87 -10.20 -6.29
CA ARG A 152 -27.72 -11.01 -6.63
C ARG A 152 -27.50 -12.15 -5.62
N LYS A 153 -27.61 -11.85 -4.32
CA LYS A 153 -27.54 -12.89 -3.28
C LYS A 153 -28.62 -13.94 -3.47
N THR A 154 -29.86 -13.51 -3.73
CA THR A 154 -31.00 -14.42 -3.93
C THR A 154 -30.82 -15.33 -5.16
N VAL A 155 -30.20 -14.83 -6.23
CA VAL A 155 -29.85 -15.65 -7.39
C VAL A 155 -28.78 -16.68 -7.01
N LYS A 156 -27.81 -16.34 -6.21
CA LYS A 156 -26.82 -17.29 -5.70
C LYS A 156 -27.47 -18.38 -4.84
N ASP A 157 -28.32 -17.99 -3.91
CA ASP A 157 -29.09 -18.94 -3.08
C ASP A 157 -29.98 -19.88 -3.98
N PHE A 158 -30.60 -19.33 -5.04
CA PHE A 158 -31.32 -20.14 -6.02
C PHE A 158 -30.45 -21.19 -6.73
N ILE A 159 -29.26 -20.81 -7.15
CA ILE A 159 -28.27 -21.70 -7.80
C ILE A 159 -27.89 -22.84 -6.84
N GLU A 160 -27.59 -22.49 -5.59
CA GLU A 160 -27.12 -23.47 -4.59
C GLU A 160 -28.26 -24.37 -4.08
N ASP A 161 -29.38 -23.77 -3.67
CA ASP A 161 -30.44 -24.47 -2.97
C ASP A 161 -31.48 -25.12 -3.90
N GLN A 162 -31.84 -24.45 -5.01
CA GLN A 162 -32.88 -24.93 -5.90
C GLN A 162 -32.30 -25.72 -7.10
N LEU A 163 -31.19 -25.27 -7.67
CA LEU A 163 -30.53 -26.03 -8.73
C LEU A 163 -29.59 -27.12 -8.17
N GLY A 164 -29.21 -27.02 -6.91
CA GLY A 164 -28.24 -27.93 -6.26
C GLY A 164 -26.84 -27.82 -6.89
N ILE A 165 -26.44 -26.62 -7.33
CA ILE A 165 -25.16 -26.34 -7.97
C ILE A 165 -24.27 -25.57 -7.01
N THR A 166 -23.28 -26.25 -6.43
CA THR A 166 -22.28 -25.69 -5.53
C THR A 166 -20.91 -25.59 -6.24
N GLU A 167 -19.91 -25.01 -5.61
CA GLU A 167 -18.54 -24.92 -6.15
C GLU A 167 -17.90 -26.28 -6.47
N ASN A 168 -18.36 -27.35 -5.80
CA ASN A 168 -17.88 -28.73 -6.00
C ASN A 168 -18.69 -29.52 -6.99
N THR A 169 -19.74 -28.95 -7.56
CA THR A 169 -20.60 -29.67 -8.53
C THR A 169 -19.85 -29.80 -9.85
N VAL A 170 -19.71 -31.03 -10.36
CA VAL A 170 -19.00 -31.33 -11.60
C VAL A 170 -19.93 -31.68 -12.79
N SER A 171 -21.17 -31.97 -12.51
CA SER A 171 -22.23 -32.27 -13.51
C SER A 171 -23.61 -32.04 -12.92
N ARG A 172 -24.57 -31.58 -13.72
CA ARG A 172 -25.96 -31.42 -13.31
C ARG A 172 -26.92 -31.56 -14.52
N ARG A 173 -27.06 -32.77 -15.01
CA ARG A 173 -27.76 -33.05 -16.27
C ARG A 173 -29.25 -32.79 -16.27
N ASN A 174 -29.93 -33.06 -15.13
CA ASN A 174 -31.37 -32.94 -15.00
C ASN A 174 -31.73 -32.23 -13.70
N VAL A 175 -32.55 -31.17 -13.80
CA VAL A 175 -33.03 -30.39 -12.66
C VAL A 175 -34.48 -29.99 -12.88
N ALA A 176 -35.30 -30.21 -11.87
CA ALA A 176 -36.65 -29.69 -11.78
C ALA A 176 -36.91 -29.07 -10.42
N VAL A 177 -37.73 -28.04 -10.36
CA VAL A 177 -38.19 -27.42 -9.13
C VAL A 177 -39.70 -27.53 -8.95
N PRO A 178 -40.26 -27.43 -7.73
CA PRO A 178 -41.69 -27.49 -7.50
C PRO A 178 -42.44 -26.41 -8.32
N LYS A 179 -43.60 -26.79 -8.90
CA LYS A 179 -44.47 -25.85 -9.63
C LYS A 179 -45.11 -24.80 -8.74
N ASP A 180 -45.17 -25.05 -7.46
CA ASP A 180 -45.67 -24.17 -6.41
C ASP A 180 -44.54 -23.52 -5.61
N LEU A 181 -43.31 -23.51 -6.17
CA LEU A 181 -42.15 -22.84 -5.55
C LEU A 181 -42.54 -21.42 -5.18
N ASN A 182 -42.48 -21.09 -3.89
CA ASN A 182 -42.77 -19.75 -3.39
C ASN A 182 -42.00 -19.50 -2.10
N ILE A 183 -40.81 -18.93 -2.24
CA ILE A 183 -39.99 -18.48 -1.12
C ILE A 183 -40.13 -16.97 -1.08
N PHE A 184 -40.87 -16.48 -0.08
CA PHE A 184 -41.05 -15.05 0.13
C PHE A 184 -40.64 -14.70 1.55
N VAL A 185 -39.62 -13.85 1.65
CA VAL A 185 -39.14 -13.33 2.91
C VAL A 185 -39.34 -11.81 2.87
N PRO A 186 -40.33 -11.26 3.56
CA PRO A 186 -40.53 -9.83 3.62
C PRO A 186 -39.50 -9.16 4.52
N THR A 187 -39.23 -7.90 4.30
CA THR A 187 -38.46 -7.11 5.26
C THR A 187 -39.28 -6.95 6.54
N ASP A 188 -38.62 -7.18 7.67
CA ASP A 188 -39.17 -6.98 8.99
C ASP A 188 -38.59 -5.72 9.61
N TYR A 189 -39.28 -4.60 9.49
CA TYR A 189 -38.82 -3.31 10.03
C TYR A 189 -38.91 -3.26 11.56
N ASN A 190 -37.93 -2.63 12.19
CA ASN A 190 -37.87 -2.47 13.64
C ASN A 190 -38.85 -1.42 14.19
N ILE A 191 -39.31 -0.52 13.30
CA ILE A 191 -40.21 0.58 13.67
C ILE A 191 -41.52 0.43 12.87
N ASP A 192 -42.63 0.28 13.56
CA ASP A 192 -43.94 0.17 12.90
C ASP A 192 -44.55 1.53 12.50
N LYS A 193 -44.26 2.57 13.28
CA LYS A 193 -44.75 3.91 13.01
C LYS A 193 -43.89 4.98 13.67
N ILE A 194 -43.68 6.09 12.92
CA ILE A 194 -43.01 7.28 13.43
C ILE A 194 -43.97 8.48 13.34
N THR A 195 -44.14 9.20 14.45
CA THR A 195 -44.89 10.46 14.44
C THR A 195 -44.04 11.61 15.01
N VAL A 196 -44.13 12.78 14.43
CA VAL A 196 -43.45 14.03 14.84
C VAL A 196 -44.53 15.09 15.11
N ALA A 197 -44.57 15.64 16.32
CA ALA A 197 -45.62 16.55 16.78
C ALA A 197 -47.05 16.06 16.43
N GLY A 198 -47.28 14.73 16.60
CA GLY A 198 -48.54 14.04 16.30
C GLY A 198 -48.81 13.75 14.84
N ASN A 199 -47.95 14.13 13.91
CA ASN A 199 -48.09 13.88 12.46
C ASN A 199 -47.32 12.66 12.03
N ASP A 200 -47.91 11.84 11.16
CA ASP A 200 -47.26 10.67 10.59
C ASP A 200 -46.10 11.06 9.66
N LEU A 201 -44.93 10.41 9.86
CA LEU A 201 -43.72 10.70 9.10
C LEU A 201 -43.86 10.40 7.60
N ALA A 202 -44.78 9.51 7.22
CA ALA A 202 -45.05 9.21 5.79
C ALA A 202 -45.41 10.45 4.95
N GLY A 203 -45.92 11.51 5.60
CA GLY A 203 -46.25 12.78 4.95
C GLY A 203 -45.14 13.82 4.90
N TYR A 204 -43.89 13.43 5.28
CA TYR A 204 -42.76 14.35 5.34
C TYR A 204 -41.88 14.27 4.07
N VAL A 205 -41.19 15.37 3.81
CA VAL A 205 -40.06 15.40 2.86
C VAL A 205 -38.76 15.65 3.64
N ILE A 206 -37.67 15.19 3.11
CA ILE A 206 -36.33 15.50 3.64
C ILE A 206 -35.89 16.78 2.93
N ALA A 207 -35.75 17.86 3.68
CA ALA A 207 -35.30 19.14 3.19
C ALA A 207 -33.83 19.37 3.61
N CYS A 208 -32.97 19.67 2.66
CA CYS A 208 -31.56 20.00 2.88
C CYS A 208 -31.24 21.41 2.39
N ASP A 209 -30.23 22.06 2.95
CA ASP A 209 -29.71 23.32 2.47
C ASP A 209 -29.02 23.11 1.11
N GLU A 210 -29.16 24.09 0.23
CA GLU A 210 -28.54 24.06 -1.11
C GLU A 210 -27.04 23.78 -1.06
N ASN A 211 -26.35 24.36 -0.09
CA ASN A 211 -24.91 24.17 0.06
C ASN A 211 -24.58 22.74 0.53
N ASP A 212 -25.38 22.17 1.41
CA ASP A 212 -25.20 20.80 1.89
C ASP A 212 -25.56 19.77 0.81
N GLU A 213 -26.59 20.02 -0.02
CA GLU A 213 -26.94 19.13 -1.14
C GLU A 213 -25.91 19.19 -2.27
N ALA A 214 -25.44 20.37 -2.62
CA ALA A 214 -24.47 20.54 -3.70
C ALA A 214 -23.12 19.89 -3.39
N VAL A 215 -22.74 19.86 -2.13
CA VAL A 215 -21.45 19.31 -1.68
C VAL A 215 -21.57 17.83 -1.29
N TYR A 216 -22.73 17.39 -0.77
CA TYR A 216 -22.90 16.06 -0.16
C TYR A 216 -24.19 15.33 -0.53
N PRO A 217 -24.59 15.23 -1.83
CA PRO A 217 -25.86 14.60 -2.22
C PRO A 217 -26.00 13.17 -1.69
N ASP A 218 -24.90 12.42 -1.60
CA ASP A 218 -24.90 11.06 -1.10
C ASP A 218 -25.14 10.96 0.41
N LEU A 219 -24.77 11.99 1.20
CA LEU A 219 -24.95 11.98 2.66
C LEU A 219 -26.41 12.16 3.06
N VAL A 220 -27.15 12.99 2.36
CA VAL A 220 -28.60 13.15 2.58
C VAL A 220 -29.35 11.88 2.16
N ASN A 221 -28.90 11.21 1.09
CA ASN A 221 -29.39 9.90 0.72
C ASN A 221 -29.10 8.82 1.80
N LYS A 222 -27.97 8.90 2.47
CA LYS A 222 -27.69 8.00 3.63
C LYS A 222 -28.71 8.20 4.74
N VAL A 223 -29.07 9.45 5.08
CA VAL A 223 -30.15 9.77 6.05
C VAL A 223 -31.47 9.12 5.64
N LYS A 224 -31.90 9.31 4.39
CA LYS A 224 -33.10 8.70 3.83
C LYS A 224 -33.05 7.18 3.97
N ASN A 225 -31.93 6.56 3.57
CA ASN A 225 -31.78 5.11 3.59
C ASN A 225 -31.82 4.54 5.02
N LYS A 226 -31.24 5.24 5.99
CA LYS A 226 -31.27 4.84 7.40
C LYS A 226 -32.71 4.83 7.95
N ILE A 227 -33.47 5.88 7.68
CA ILE A 227 -34.90 5.93 8.06
C ILE A 227 -35.67 4.82 7.37
N PHE A 228 -35.42 4.61 6.05
CA PHE A 228 -36.08 3.57 5.29
C PHE A 228 -35.79 2.17 5.83
N SER A 229 -34.52 1.85 6.07
CA SER A 229 -34.12 0.54 6.60
C SER A 229 -34.69 0.23 7.97
N ALA A 230 -34.89 1.25 8.79
CA ALA A 230 -35.45 1.08 10.15
C ALA A 230 -36.99 0.98 10.16
N SER A 231 -37.71 1.61 9.21
CA SER A 231 -39.14 1.85 9.30
C SER A 231 -39.95 1.59 8.00
N GLY A 232 -39.29 1.45 6.88
CA GLY A 232 -39.95 1.36 5.56
C GLY A 232 -40.46 2.69 4.99
N TYR A 233 -40.25 3.82 5.66
CA TYR A 233 -40.65 5.14 5.12
C TYR A 233 -39.75 5.60 3.98
N ASN A 234 -40.26 5.56 2.74
CA ASN A 234 -39.54 6.02 1.55
C ASN A 234 -39.81 7.51 1.29
N LEU A 235 -39.08 8.40 1.95
CA LEU A 235 -39.25 9.83 1.90
C LEU A 235 -38.58 10.44 0.66
N SER A 236 -39.15 11.53 0.13
CA SER A 236 -38.53 12.30 -0.95
C SER A 236 -37.53 13.32 -0.40
N ILE A 237 -36.39 13.50 -1.07
CA ILE A 237 -35.44 14.59 -0.80
C ILE A 237 -35.85 15.79 -1.66
N VAL A 238 -35.92 16.98 -1.07
CA VAL A 238 -36.31 18.23 -1.71
C VAL A 238 -35.36 19.34 -1.27
N ASP A 239 -34.91 20.15 -2.23
CA ASP A 239 -34.14 21.36 -1.94
C ASP A 239 -34.99 22.31 -1.09
N ASN A 240 -34.42 22.90 -0.07
CA ASN A 240 -35.09 23.84 0.85
C ASN A 240 -35.86 24.93 0.11
N ARG A 241 -35.35 25.44 -1.01
CA ARG A 241 -35.98 26.47 -1.83
C ARG A 241 -37.23 25.97 -2.54
N ASN A 242 -37.41 24.69 -2.76
CA ASN A 242 -38.46 24.05 -3.52
C ASN A 242 -39.50 23.37 -2.63
N VAL A 243 -39.38 23.51 -1.31
CA VAL A 243 -40.35 22.91 -0.39
C VAL A 243 -41.70 23.64 -0.49
N ALA A 244 -42.76 22.89 -0.69
CA ALA A 244 -44.11 23.45 -0.77
C ALA A 244 -44.52 24.14 0.55
N SER A 245 -45.19 25.27 0.47
CA SER A 245 -45.67 25.99 1.66
C SER A 245 -46.56 25.10 2.52
N GLY A 246 -46.18 24.95 3.80
CA GLY A 246 -46.92 24.14 4.76
C GLY A 246 -46.56 22.64 4.72
N ALA A 247 -45.60 22.23 3.89
CA ALA A 247 -45.10 20.85 3.90
C ALA A 247 -44.35 20.59 5.22
N LYS A 248 -44.52 19.40 5.78
CA LYS A 248 -43.81 18.93 6.95
C LYS A 248 -42.45 18.37 6.52
N GLN A 249 -41.42 18.69 7.26
CA GLN A 249 -40.06 18.48 6.83
C GLN A 249 -39.23 17.73 7.88
N ILE A 250 -38.30 16.91 7.38
CA ILE A 250 -37.08 16.56 8.09
C ILE A 250 -36.02 17.51 7.54
N ILE A 251 -35.55 18.42 8.38
CA ILE A 251 -34.55 19.42 7.99
C ILE A 251 -33.17 18.88 8.40
N VAL A 252 -32.26 18.78 7.45
CA VAL A 252 -30.90 18.32 7.69
C VAL A 252 -29.95 19.47 7.43
N ARG A 253 -29.14 19.86 8.41
CA ARG A 253 -28.21 21.00 8.29
C ARG A 253 -27.00 20.88 9.20
N THR A 254 -25.87 21.47 8.77
CA THR A 254 -24.68 21.64 9.61
C THR A 254 -24.81 22.85 10.52
N VAL A 255 -24.22 22.75 11.73
CA VAL A 255 -24.22 23.81 12.72
C VAL A 255 -22.88 23.83 13.49
N ASP A 256 -22.32 25.01 13.69
CA ASP A 256 -21.00 25.16 14.34
C ASP A 256 -21.04 24.84 15.85
N ASP A 257 -22.19 24.99 16.49
CA ASP A 257 -22.36 24.85 17.94
C ASP A 257 -22.68 23.43 18.42
N ALA A 258 -22.67 22.43 17.54
CA ALA A 258 -22.86 21.04 17.91
C ALA A 258 -21.63 20.41 18.62
N GLY A 259 -20.43 21.01 18.46
CA GLY A 259 -19.18 20.49 19.00
C GLY A 259 -18.57 19.36 18.16
N GLU A 260 -17.35 18.94 18.49
CA GLU A 260 -16.67 17.83 17.78
C GLU A 260 -17.47 16.53 17.91
N GLY A 261 -17.72 15.86 16.78
CA GLY A 261 -18.53 14.64 16.76
C GLY A 261 -19.96 14.82 17.27
N GLY A 262 -20.39 16.07 17.46
CA GLY A 262 -21.68 16.41 18.03
C GLY A 262 -22.78 16.45 16.99
N PHE A 263 -23.96 16.01 17.44
CA PHE A 263 -25.21 16.18 16.70
C PHE A 263 -26.39 16.39 17.65
N ARG A 264 -27.47 16.92 17.15
CA ARG A 264 -28.76 17.01 17.83
C ARG A 264 -29.91 16.71 16.89
N VAL A 265 -30.95 16.08 17.42
CA VAL A 265 -32.21 15.85 16.76
C VAL A 265 -33.29 16.50 17.61
N LEU A 266 -34.05 17.41 17.03
CA LEU A 266 -35.08 18.14 17.78
C LEU A 266 -36.34 18.30 16.92
N VAL A 267 -37.45 18.57 17.59
CA VAL A 267 -38.70 18.95 16.94
C VAL A 267 -38.86 20.46 17.01
N ASP A 268 -38.98 21.11 15.88
CA ASP A 268 -39.27 22.54 15.75
C ASP A 268 -40.61 22.73 15.03
N GLY A 269 -41.62 23.14 15.78
CA GLY A 269 -42.99 23.22 15.30
C GLY A 269 -43.55 21.86 14.90
N SER A 270 -43.72 21.61 13.63
CA SER A 270 -44.12 20.31 13.08
C SER A 270 -42.98 19.59 12.34
N ASN A 271 -41.77 20.16 12.34
CA ASN A 271 -40.63 19.61 11.63
C ASN A 271 -39.72 18.82 12.58
N LEU A 272 -39.06 17.79 12.03
CA LEU A 272 -37.93 17.09 12.65
C LEU A 272 -36.66 17.76 12.12
N VAL A 273 -35.77 18.19 12.98
CA VAL A 273 -34.51 18.85 12.59
C VAL A 273 -33.35 17.96 13.02
N ILE A 274 -32.46 17.65 12.09
CA ILE A 274 -31.22 16.89 12.31
C ILE A 274 -30.06 17.85 12.07
N GLU A 275 -29.35 18.19 13.11
CA GLU A 275 -28.20 19.07 13.09
C GLU A 275 -26.94 18.30 13.49
N ALA A 276 -25.84 18.53 12.79
CA ALA A 276 -24.55 17.96 13.14
C ALA A 276 -23.43 18.99 12.91
N SER A 277 -22.30 18.81 13.59
CA SER A 277 -21.11 19.65 13.38
C SER A 277 -20.55 19.52 11.95
N LEU A 278 -20.75 18.35 11.34
CA LEU A 278 -20.35 18.06 9.95
C LEU A 278 -21.42 17.22 9.27
N SER A 279 -21.65 17.48 7.97
CA SER A 279 -22.63 16.76 7.14
C SER A 279 -22.34 15.25 7.04
N THR A 280 -21.07 14.85 7.12
CA THR A 280 -20.66 13.42 7.18
C THR A 280 -21.25 12.67 8.38
N MET A 281 -21.71 13.38 9.41
CA MET A 281 -22.30 12.78 10.61
C MET A 281 -23.82 12.55 10.52
N PHE A 282 -24.52 13.05 9.51
CA PHE A 282 -25.97 12.94 9.44
C PHE A 282 -26.48 11.51 9.50
N ALA A 283 -25.87 10.61 8.75
CA ALA A 283 -26.27 9.20 8.75
C ALA A 283 -26.05 8.53 10.10
N SER A 284 -24.88 8.76 10.70
CA SER A 284 -24.55 8.26 12.06
C SER A 284 -25.46 8.86 13.12
N ALA A 285 -25.82 10.14 13.01
CA ALA A 285 -26.74 10.81 13.90
C ALA A 285 -28.14 10.16 13.86
N VAL A 286 -28.62 9.81 12.65
CA VAL A 286 -29.90 9.12 12.49
C VAL A 286 -29.88 7.72 13.09
N ASP A 287 -28.83 6.95 12.83
CA ASP A 287 -28.67 5.61 13.38
C ASP A 287 -28.69 5.62 14.92
N GLU A 288 -27.86 6.47 15.52
CA GLU A 288 -27.75 6.58 16.96
C GLU A 288 -29.05 7.04 17.59
N PHE A 289 -29.69 8.03 17.02
CA PHE A 289 -30.98 8.55 17.44
C PHE A 289 -32.09 7.50 17.36
N LEU A 290 -32.22 6.79 16.24
CA LEU A 290 -33.20 5.73 16.09
C LEU A 290 -32.93 4.56 17.02
N SER A 291 -31.64 4.16 17.17
CA SER A 291 -31.25 3.08 18.07
C SER A 291 -31.51 3.42 19.54
N ALA A 292 -31.23 4.64 19.97
CA ALA A 292 -31.54 5.11 21.33
C ALA A 292 -33.05 5.14 21.63
N SER A 293 -33.87 5.28 20.60
CA SER A 293 -35.34 5.30 20.70
C SER A 293 -35.97 3.89 20.63
N LEU A 294 -35.20 2.87 20.24
CA LEU A 294 -35.61 1.49 20.07
C LEU A 294 -35.16 0.61 21.25
N ASN A 295 -35.85 0.51 22.30
CA ASN A 295 -35.54 -0.37 23.44
C ASN A 295 -35.55 -1.89 23.09
N GLY A 296 -34.99 -2.29 21.92
CA GLY A 296 -34.85 -3.67 21.49
C GLY A 296 -36.13 -4.38 21.01
N THR A 297 -37.26 -3.65 20.89
CA THR A 297 -38.55 -4.19 20.40
C THR A 297 -39.12 -3.29 19.30
N LYS A 298 -39.99 -3.86 18.42
CA LYS A 298 -40.79 -3.05 17.49
C LYS A 298 -41.48 -1.92 18.21
N ALA A 299 -41.27 -0.68 17.69
CA ALA A 299 -41.69 0.53 18.41
C ALA A 299 -42.62 1.40 17.58
N LEU A 300 -43.56 2.02 18.27
CA LEU A 300 -44.25 3.21 17.81
C LEU A 300 -43.49 4.41 18.36
N LEU A 301 -42.73 5.11 17.52
CA LEU A 301 -41.96 6.28 17.91
C LEU A 301 -42.80 7.54 17.80
N ALA A 302 -42.91 8.28 18.89
CA ALA A 302 -43.65 9.54 18.93
C ALA A 302 -42.74 10.64 19.48
N PHE A 303 -42.34 11.57 18.65
CA PHE A 303 -41.56 12.74 19.03
C PHE A 303 -42.48 13.92 19.32
N GLY A 304 -42.54 14.33 20.58
CA GLY A 304 -43.34 15.48 21.02
C GLY A 304 -42.76 16.79 20.51
N SER A 305 -43.56 17.85 20.64
CA SER A 305 -43.16 19.22 20.18
C SER A 305 -41.98 19.81 20.98
N ASP A 306 -41.63 19.24 22.10
CA ASP A 306 -40.50 19.60 22.96
C ASP A 306 -39.34 18.63 22.90
N TYR A 307 -39.36 17.69 21.94
CA TYR A 307 -38.34 16.66 21.82
C TYR A 307 -36.99 17.25 21.42
N THR A 308 -35.97 16.88 22.15
CA THR A 308 -34.57 17.17 21.84
C THR A 308 -33.70 15.99 22.26
N TYR A 309 -32.85 15.55 21.37
CA TYR A 309 -31.82 14.54 21.60
C TYR A 309 -30.47 15.08 21.17
N THR A 310 -29.49 15.07 22.05
CA THR A 310 -28.13 15.55 21.76
C THR A 310 -27.13 14.50 22.21
N LYS A 311 -26.16 14.22 21.35
CA LYS A 311 -25.06 13.29 21.63
C LYS A 311 -23.82 13.66 20.85
N ASN A 312 -22.66 13.30 21.39
CA ASN A 312 -21.41 13.30 20.68
C ASN A 312 -20.98 11.85 20.43
N ILE A 313 -20.68 11.51 19.20
CA ILE A 313 -20.09 10.24 18.80
C ILE A 313 -18.59 10.43 18.79
N LEU A 314 -17.91 10.03 19.87
CA LEU A 314 -16.46 10.21 20.03
C LEU A 314 -15.65 9.08 19.42
N THR A 315 -16.26 7.92 19.23
CA THR A 315 -15.58 6.71 18.75
C THR A 315 -16.42 6.05 17.67
N VAL A 316 -15.80 5.71 16.56
CA VAL A 316 -16.37 4.95 15.46
C VAL A 316 -15.51 3.75 15.13
N LYS A 317 -16.10 2.73 14.54
CA LYS A 317 -15.45 1.47 14.20
C LYS A 317 -15.40 1.28 12.69
N TYR A 318 -14.47 0.49 12.20
CA TYR A 318 -14.50 0.06 10.80
C TYR A 318 -15.80 -0.68 10.42
N ALA A 319 -16.37 -1.41 11.37
CA ALA A 319 -17.67 -2.07 11.23
C ALA A 319 -18.80 -1.08 10.86
N ASP A 320 -18.78 0.13 11.42
CA ASP A 320 -19.80 1.17 11.17
C ASP A 320 -19.83 1.61 9.69
N PHE A 321 -18.76 1.32 8.95
CA PHE A 321 -18.60 1.56 7.52
C PHE A 321 -18.69 0.28 6.67
N GLY A 322 -19.11 -0.83 7.28
CA GLY A 322 -19.35 -2.10 6.61
C GLY A 322 -18.11 -2.98 6.42
N ALA A 323 -16.99 -2.68 7.10
CA ALA A 323 -15.82 -3.56 7.09
C ALA A 323 -16.13 -4.87 7.79
N LYS A 324 -15.88 -5.99 7.09
CA LYS A 324 -16.16 -7.32 7.62
C LYS A 324 -15.14 -7.79 8.65
N GLY A 325 -13.86 -7.50 8.41
CA GLY A 325 -12.79 -7.96 9.29
C GLY A 325 -12.64 -9.48 9.34
N ASP A 326 -13.07 -10.21 8.32
CA ASP A 326 -13.06 -11.68 8.25
C ASP A 326 -11.80 -12.27 7.58
N GLY A 327 -10.95 -11.42 7.07
CA GLY A 327 -9.73 -11.77 6.36
C GLY A 327 -9.93 -12.30 4.93
N LYS A 328 -11.11 -12.09 4.33
CA LYS A 328 -11.51 -12.60 3.01
C LYS A 328 -12.16 -11.55 2.13
N ASN A 329 -13.17 -10.85 2.66
CA ASN A 329 -13.83 -9.77 1.95
C ASN A 329 -12.92 -8.56 1.82
N ASN A 330 -12.99 -7.86 0.68
CA ASN A 330 -12.18 -6.65 0.51
C ASN A 330 -12.76 -5.52 1.37
N ASP A 331 -12.04 -5.15 2.42
CA ASP A 331 -12.45 -4.12 3.37
C ASP A 331 -11.94 -2.72 2.99
N PHE A 332 -11.10 -2.60 1.93
CA PHE A 332 -10.40 -1.35 1.60
C PHE A 332 -11.31 -0.12 1.53
N PHE A 333 -12.47 -0.24 0.87
CA PHE A 333 -13.35 0.91 0.68
C PHE A 333 -14.06 1.32 1.96
N ALA A 334 -14.40 0.36 2.82
CA ALA A 334 -14.95 0.65 4.15
C ALA A 334 -13.91 1.35 5.05
N LEU A 335 -12.65 0.87 4.99
CA LEU A 335 -11.55 1.53 5.70
C LEU A 335 -11.31 2.95 5.15
N LEU A 336 -11.33 3.13 3.82
CA LEU A 336 -11.18 4.43 3.19
C LEU A 336 -12.25 5.42 3.68
N GLU A 337 -13.52 5.04 3.62
CA GLU A 337 -14.64 5.88 4.06
C GLU A 337 -14.56 6.21 5.57
N ALA A 338 -14.15 5.25 6.40
CA ALA A 338 -13.94 5.46 7.81
C ALA A 338 -12.88 6.54 8.07
N HIS A 339 -11.72 6.43 7.42
CA HIS A 339 -10.63 7.39 7.58
C HIS A 339 -10.99 8.78 7.00
N GLU A 340 -11.64 8.84 5.85
CA GLU A 340 -12.13 10.10 5.28
C GLU A 340 -13.08 10.80 6.27
N THR A 341 -13.96 10.04 6.91
CA THR A 341 -14.89 10.57 7.91
C THR A 341 -14.15 11.08 9.15
N VAL A 342 -13.31 10.27 9.79
CA VAL A 342 -12.65 10.68 11.04
C VAL A 342 -11.64 11.81 10.84
N ASN A 343 -11.04 11.93 9.67
CA ASN A 343 -10.19 13.07 9.32
C ASN A 343 -10.94 14.41 9.38
N LEU A 344 -12.23 14.38 9.11
CA LEU A 344 -13.12 15.57 9.17
C LEU A 344 -13.72 15.76 10.55
N THR A 345 -14.18 14.67 11.18
CA THR A 345 -14.94 14.72 12.41
C THR A 345 -14.08 14.70 13.68
N LYS A 346 -12.76 14.47 13.54
CA LYS A 346 -11.80 14.34 14.66
C LYS A 346 -12.18 13.26 15.68
N GLN A 347 -12.94 12.26 15.26
CA GLN A 347 -13.33 11.13 16.09
C GLN A 347 -12.19 10.13 16.24
N THR A 348 -12.23 9.33 17.30
CA THR A 348 -11.32 8.19 17.47
C THR A 348 -11.79 7.01 16.64
N LEU A 349 -10.92 6.46 15.82
CA LEU A 349 -11.20 5.31 14.99
C LEU A 349 -10.65 4.03 15.63
N ILE A 350 -11.48 3.01 15.72
CA ILE A 350 -11.13 1.67 16.23
C ILE A 350 -11.16 0.66 15.08
N ALA A 351 -10.11 -0.14 14.98
CA ALA A 351 -10.01 -1.21 13.99
C ALA A 351 -10.81 -2.45 14.44
N GLU A 352 -12.12 -2.37 14.36
CA GLU A 352 -13.05 -3.44 14.68
C GLU A 352 -14.02 -3.64 13.50
N GLY A 353 -14.07 -4.86 12.95
CA GLY A 353 -14.97 -5.24 11.86
C GLY A 353 -16.22 -5.95 12.38
N GLU A 354 -17.20 -6.18 11.50
CA GLU A 354 -18.47 -6.86 11.85
C GLU A 354 -18.27 -8.28 12.39
N VAL A 355 -17.25 -9.00 11.92
CA VAL A 355 -17.00 -10.42 12.23
C VAL A 355 -15.72 -10.60 13.04
N GLY A 356 -14.73 -9.70 12.90
CA GLY A 356 -13.44 -9.80 13.57
C GLY A 356 -12.46 -8.71 13.13
N ASN A 357 -11.18 -8.87 13.50
CA ASN A 357 -10.17 -7.84 13.28
C ASN A 357 -9.13 -8.25 12.23
N LYS A 358 -9.54 -8.98 11.16
CA LYS A 358 -8.66 -9.37 10.06
C LYS A 358 -9.12 -8.71 8.76
N PHE A 359 -8.63 -7.52 8.50
CA PHE A 359 -9.02 -6.74 7.33
C PHE A 359 -8.23 -7.18 6.10
N TYR A 360 -8.94 -7.52 5.02
CA TYR A 360 -8.34 -7.97 3.78
C TYR A 360 -8.39 -6.85 2.73
N ILE A 361 -7.26 -6.59 2.10
CA ILE A 361 -7.10 -5.61 1.04
C ILE A 361 -6.64 -6.33 -0.22
N GLY A 362 -7.56 -6.54 -1.15
CA GLY A 362 -7.34 -7.19 -2.45
C GLY A 362 -7.72 -6.32 -3.64
N LYS A 363 -8.32 -5.13 -3.41
CA LYS A 363 -8.66 -4.17 -4.46
C LYS A 363 -8.63 -2.75 -3.90
N THR A 364 -7.96 -1.85 -4.60
CA THR A 364 -7.74 -0.46 -4.17
C THR A 364 -8.19 0.59 -5.19
N TRP A 365 -8.88 0.20 -6.26
CA TRP A 365 -9.46 1.13 -7.23
C TRP A 365 -10.92 0.85 -7.50
N ILE A 366 -11.64 1.86 -7.97
CA ILE A 366 -13.02 1.78 -8.41
C ILE A 366 -13.03 1.45 -9.91
N ASP A 367 -13.93 0.56 -10.34
CA ASP A 367 -14.06 0.21 -11.75
C ASP A 367 -14.44 1.44 -12.58
N GLY A 368 -13.67 1.73 -13.62
CA GLY A 368 -13.82 2.92 -14.45
C GLY A 368 -12.91 4.09 -14.06
N GLU A 369 -12.26 4.06 -12.92
CA GLU A 369 -11.23 5.03 -12.54
C GLU A 369 -9.84 4.58 -12.99
N ASP A 370 -8.98 5.56 -13.25
CA ASP A 370 -7.62 5.32 -13.76
C ASP A 370 -6.55 5.24 -12.67
N THR A 371 -6.89 5.50 -11.42
CA THR A 371 -5.94 5.53 -10.30
C THR A 371 -6.40 4.67 -9.14
N ALA A 372 -5.45 4.01 -8.50
CA ALA A 372 -5.68 3.37 -7.20
C ALA A 372 -5.87 4.43 -6.12
N LYS A 373 -6.78 4.18 -5.19
CA LYS A 373 -6.96 5.02 -4.00
C LYS A 373 -5.93 4.68 -2.93
N SER A 374 -5.70 5.60 -2.01
CA SER A 374 -4.93 5.41 -0.78
C SER A 374 -5.77 5.92 0.38
N ILE A 375 -5.68 5.25 1.52
CA ILE A 375 -6.41 5.62 2.74
C ILE A 375 -5.68 6.79 3.40
N PRO A 376 -6.26 7.99 3.47
CA PRO A 376 -5.62 9.14 4.11
C PRO A 376 -5.73 9.04 5.63
N VAL A 377 -4.61 9.20 6.34
CA VAL A 377 -4.55 9.24 7.80
C VAL A 377 -4.08 10.62 8.23
N ARG A 378 -4.95 11.40 8.86
CA ARG A 378 -4.67 12.76 9.34
C ARG A 378 -5.02 12.99 10.80
N THR A 379 -5.44 11.95 11.49
CA THR A 379 -5.75 11.93 12.92
C THR A 379 -5.03 10.77 13.59
N ASP A 380 -4.99 10.75 14.91
CA ASP A 380 -4.48 9.60 15.65
C ASP A 380 -5.20 8.32 15.27
N MET A 381 -4.43 7.25 15.06
CA MET A 381 -4.95 5.94 14.69
C MET A 381 -4.34 4.84 15.55
N ASP A 382 -5.19 4.01 16.13
CA ASP A 382 -4.76 2.78 16.80
C ASP A 382 -5.37 1.55 16.14
N PHE A 383 -4.53 0.77 15.48
CA PHE A 383 -4.93 -0.52 14.90
C PHE A 383 -5.08 -1.62 15.96
N GLY A 384 -4.64 -1.39 17.21
CA GLY A 384 -4.71 -2.37 18.27
C GLY A 384 -4.07 -3.70 17.89
N ASP A 385 -4.84 -4.78 17.98
CA ASP A 385 -4.44 -6.14 17.61
C ASP A 385 -4.88 -6.56 16.18
N ALA A 386 -5.39 -5.62 15.39
CA ALA A 386 -5.88 -5.91 14.05
C ALA A 386 -4.79 -6.46 13.14
N THR A 387 -5.18 -7.39 12.26
CA THR A 387 -4.34 -7.89 11.17
C THR A 387 -4.80 -7.28 9.86
N ILE A 388 -3.90 -6.58 9.17
CA ILE A 388 -4.15 -5.99 7.85
C ILE A 388 -3.47 -6.87 6.81
N ILE A 389 -4.25 -7.57 6.00
CA ILE A 389 -3.77 -8.47 4.96
C ILE A 389 -3.76 -7.73 3.63
N ILE A 390 -2.56 -7.47 3.08
CA ILE A 390 -2.38 -6.84 1.78
C ILE A 390 -2.05 -7.95 0.78
N ASP A 391 -2.94 -8.20 -0.18
CA ASP A 391 -2.80 -9.32 -1.10
C ASP A 391 -2.34 -8.86 -2.49
N ASP A 392 -1.03 -8.84 -2.69
CA ASP A 392 -0.41 -8.54 -3.99
C ASP A 392 -0.59 -9.65 -5.02
N THR A 393 -1.20 -10.79 -4.66
CA THR A 393 -1.37 -11.93 -5.59
C THR A 393 -2.57 -11.77 -6.51
N VAL A 394 -3.41 -10.77 -6.26
CA VAL A 394 -4.64 -10.52 -7.01
C VAL A 394 -4.52 -9.29 -7.88
N ASP A 395 -5.17 -9.30 -9.04
CA ASP A 395 -5.16 -8.18 -9.99
C ASP A 395 -5.81 -6.90 -9.43
N GLY A 396 -6.54 -7.03 -8.33
CA GLY A 396 -7.19 -5.93 -7.61
C GLY A 396 -6.24 -4.87 -7.04
N ILE A 397 -4.96 -5.17 -6.84
CA ILE A 397 -3.93 -4.23 -6.37
C ILE A 397 -3.00 -3.82 -7.52
N HIS A 398 -2.85 -4.68 -8.52
CA HIS A 398 -2.03 -4.44 -9.70
C HIS A 398 -2.91 -4.13 -10.91
N LYS A 399 -2.85 -2.93 -11.41
CA LYS A 399 -3.41 -2.61 -12.72
C LYS A 399 -2.27 -2.19 -13.64
N VAL A 400 -2.16 -2.85 -14.80
CA VAL A 400 -1.13 -2.54 -15.80
C VAL A 400 -1.21 -1.07 -16.18
N GLY A 401 -0.09 -0.36 -16.06
CA GLY A 401 0.00 1.07 -16.37
C GLY A 401 -0.32 2.02 -15.21
N TYR A 402 -0.75 1.51 -14.04
CA TYR A 402 -1.05 2.35 -12.88
C TYR A 402 -0.03 2.15 -11.78
N ARG A 403 0.53 3.25 -11.28
CA ARG A 403 1.27 3.25 -10.03
C ARG A 403 0.26 3.23 -8.90
N SER A 404 0.13 2.11 -8.20
CA SER A 404 -0.58 2.14 -6.93
C SER A 404 0.29 2.85 -5.90
N GLY A 405 -0.27 3.83 -5.21
CA GLY A 405 0.35 4.44 -4.05
C GLY A 405 0.42 3.50 -2.86
N ALA A 406 0.81 4.03 -1.71
CA ALA A 406 0.71 3.33 -0.43
C ALA A 406 -0.76 3.00 -0.12
N ILE A 407 -0.97 1.92 0.63
CA ILE A 407 -2.31 1.59 1.11
C ILE A 407 -2.80 2.66 2.08
N PHE A 408 -1.94 3.08 3.03
CA PHE A 408 -2.21 4.17 3.95
C PHE A 408 -1.26 5.33 3.69
N THR A 409 -1.77 6.54 3.72
CA THR A 409 -0.96 7.75 3.59
C THR A 409 -1.16 8.62 4.83
N VAL A 410 -0.14 8.64 5.70
CA VAL A 410 -0.03 9.59 6.80
C VAL A 410 0.36 10.93 6.18
N GLY A 411 -0.66 11.67 5.79
CA GLY A 411 -0.54 12.84 4.93
C GLY A 411 -0.50 14.15 5.70
N ARG A 412 0.19 15.12 5.13
CA ARG A 412 0.17 16.51 5.60
C ARG A 412 -1.16 17.19 5.27
N ASP A 413 -1.49 18.22 6.02
CA ASP A 413 -2.71 19.00 5.81
C ASP A 413 -2.51 20.06 4.70
N HIS A 414 -1.27 20.51 4.48
CA HIS A 414 -0.90 21.52 3.51
C HIS A 414 -0.02 20.95 2.39
N GLY A 415 -0.15 21.52 1.20
CA GLY A 415 0.70 21.16 0.05
C GLY A 415 2.11 21.74 0.16
N ILE A 416 3.01 21.25 -0.70
CA ILE A 416 4.30 21.89 -0.94
C ILE A 416 4.12 23.01 -1.97
N ILE A 417 4.50 24.21 -1.63
CA ILE A 417 4.54 25.33 -2.56
C ILE A 417 5.78 25.15 -3.43
N THR A 418 5.63 25.20 -4.74
CA THR A 418 6.73 24.94 -5.69
C THR A 418 6.90 26.12 -6.64
N TYR A 419 8.11 26.61 -6.74
CA TYR A 419 8.55 27.64 -7.69
C TYR A 419 9.54 27.02 -8.66
N ARG A 420 9.30 27.13 -9.98
CA ARG A 420 10.14 26.50 -11.02
C ARG A 420 10.73 27.45 -12.04
N SER A 421 10.19 28.65 -12.17
CA SER A 421 10.65 29.63 -13.16
C SER A 421 10.46 31.05 -12.65
N GLU A 422 11.06 32.02 -13.33
CA GLU A 422 10.88 33.43 -12.99
C GLU A 422 9.41 33.87 -13.05
N GLU A 423 8.58 33.20 -13.86
CA GLU A 423 7.15 33.47 -13.98
C GLU A 423 6.37 32.98 -12.76
N ASP A 424 6.85 31.91 -12.13
CA ASP A 424 6.20 31.28 -10.95
C ASP A 424 6.65 31.97 -9.64
N TYR A 425 7.79 32.64 -9.65
CA TYR A 425 8.26 33.33 -8.45
C TYR A 425 7.39 34.57 -8.17
N PRO A 426 7.01 34.81 -6.91
CA PRO A 426 6.44 36.08 -6.52
C PRO A 426 7.33 37.24 -7.02
N ARG A 427 6.75 38.36 -7.44
CA ARG A 427 7.52 39.53 -7.97
C ARG A 427 8.65 39.96 -7.07
N GLN A 428 8.58 39.68 -5.77
CA GLN A 428 9.60 39.96 -4.78
C GLN A 428 10.83 39.05 -4.89
N ILE A 429 10.71 37.88 -5.50
CA ILE A 429 11.82 36.91 -5.71
C ILE A 429 12.42 37.05 -7.13
N SER A 430 11.96 37.98 -7.93
CA SER A 430 12.53 38.25 -9.27
C SER A 430 14.03 38.62 -9.25
N SER A 431 14.61 38.88 -8.08
CA SER A 431 16.04 39.01 -7.86
C SER A 431 16.82 37.71 -7.72
N LEU A 432 16.18 36.52 -7.82
CA LEU A 432 16.93 35.25 -7.92
C LEU A 432 17.86 35.22 -9.15
N ALA A 433 17.53 35.96 -10.18
CA ALA A 433 18.41 36.15 -11.34
C ALA A 433 19.66 37.00 -10.98
N ASP A 434 19.58 37.86 -9.96
CA ASP A 434 20.65 38.85 -9.66
C ASP A 434 21.64 38.41 -8.58
N ASP A 435 21.26 37.54 -7.62
CA ASP A 435 22.20 36.88 -6.70
C ASP A 435 21.65 35.58 -6.08
N PRO A 436 21.52 34.52 -6.84
CA PRO A 436 20.98 33.23 -6.35
C PRO A 436 22.06 32.38 -5.67
N ARG A 437 23.19 32.96 -5.25
CA ARG A 437 24.28 32.13 -4.74
C ARG A 437 24.13 31.86 -3.27
N LEU A 438 23.52 30.72 -3.00
CA LEU A 438 23.56 30.10 -1.66
C LEU A 438 24.87 29.33 -1.51
N LYS A 439 25.57 29.52 -0.43
CA LYS A 439 26.89 28.93 -0.17
C LYS A 439 26.87 28.10 1.10
N VAL A 440 27.75 27.14 1.13
CA VAL A 440 28.10 26.44 2.36
C VAL A 440 28.59 27.44 3.39
N GLY A 441 27.91 27.52 4.53
CA GLY A 441 28.21 28.44 5.62
C GLY A 441 27.25 29.62 5.72
N ASP A 442 26.35 29.80 4.77
CA ASP A 442 25.27 30.77 4.91
C ASP A 442 24.35 30.36 6.06
N THR A 443 23.96 31.33 6.88
CA THR A 443 23.12 31.14 8.07
C THR A 443 21.71 31.69 7.92
N SER A 444 21.43 32.39 6.82
CA SER A 444 20.11 32.93 6.52
C SER A 444 19.90 33.12 5.02
N ILE A 445 18.65 33.16 4.63
CA ILE A 445 18.14 33.47 3.30
C ILE A 445 17.04 34.53 3.48
N PRO A 446 17.40 35.79 3.72
CA PRO A 446 16.43 36.82 4.14
C PRO A 446 15.26 37.04 3.20
N TRP A 447 15.46 36.88 1.89
CA TRP A 447 14.39 37.04 0.91
C TRP A 447 13.28 35.99 1.00
N LEU A 448 13.53 34.81 1.67
CA LEU A 448 12.49 33.85 1.94
C LEU A 448 11.42 34.39 2.90
N ALA A 449 11.76 35.30 3.82
CA ALA A 449 10.83 35.84 4.80
C ALA A 449 9.54 36.42 4.16
N GLU A 450 9.61 36.87 2.91
CA GLU A 450 8.49 37.44 2.19
C GLU A 450 7.44 36.38 1.74
N VAL A 451 7.81 35.11 1.73
CA VAL A 451 6.98 34.01 1.21
C VAL A 451 6.77 32.88 2.22
N LEU A 452 7.34 33.02 3.43
CA LEU A 452 7.19 32.03 4.49
C LEU A 452 5.93 32.31 5.30
N GLU A 453 5.04 31.32 5.42
CA GLU A 453 3.76 31.45 6.13
C GLU A 453 3.80 30.86 7.54
N ALA A 454 4.81 30.07 7.89
CA ALA A 454 4.91 29.36 9.16
C ALA A 454 6.14 29.80 9.96
N GLU A 455 6.09 29.66 11.28
CA GLU A 455 7.26 29.89 12.15
C GLU A 455 8.43 28.96 11.83
N LYS A 456 8.14 27.78 11.28
CA LYS A 456 9.13 26.81 10.83
C LYS A 456 8.75 26.27 9.46
N ASN A 457 9.73 26.25 8.55
CA ASN A 457 9.52 25.80 7.18
C ASN A 457 10.64 24.88 6.75
N MET A 458 10.32 23.88 5.96
CA MET A 458 11.28 23.01 5.30
C MET A 458 11.43 23.46 3.85
N ILE A 459 12.66 23.76 3.46
CA ILE A 459 12.98 24.28 2.14
C ILE A 459 13.77 23.23 1.37
N PHE A 460 13.33 22.94 0.16
CA PHE A 460 14.03 22.10 -0.79
C PHE A 460 14.66 22.98 -1.85
N LEU A 461 15.97 22.89 -1.94
CA LEU A 461 16.80 23.60 -2.92
C LEU A 461 17.18 22.64 -4.02
N ARG A 462 17.05 23.01 -5.28
CA ARG A 462 17.40 22.17 -6.42
C ARG A 462 18.05 22.97 -7.54
N ASN A 463 19.14 22.40 -8.09
CA ASN A 463 19.75 22.81 -9.35
C ASN A 463 19.77 21.61 -10.30
N GLU A 464 18.93 21.64 -11.34
CA GLU A 464 18.80 20.59 -12.35
C GLU A 464 19.97 20.56 -13.33
N ASN A 465 20.70 21.67 -13.43
CA ASN A 465 21.85 21.83 -14.31
C ASN A 465 23.15 21.29 -13.70
N HIS A 466 23.13 20.97 -12.40
CA HIS A 466 24.27 20.35 -11.71
C HIS A 466 23.92 18.95 -11.25
N LYS A 467 24.76 17.95 -11.55
CA LYS A 467 24.52 16.54 -11.21
C LYS A 467 25.50 16.06 -10.14
N ASP A 468 24.95 15.46 -9.11
CA ASP A 468 25.69 14.83 -8.02
C ASP A 468 25.33 13.31 -7.97
N TYR A 469 26.12 12.53 -7.24
CA TYR A 469 25.89 11.10 -6.99
C TYR A 469 25.66 10.27 -8.27
N VAL A 470 26.53 10.44 -9.25
CA VAL A 470 26.49 9.72 -10.53
C VAL A 470 26.79 8.25 -10.32
N ARG A 471 25.91 7.37 -10.78
CA ARG A 471 26.07 5.92 -10.73
C ARG A 471 26.06 5.34 -12.14
N PHE A 472 27.23 5.03 -12.66
CA PHE A 472 27.34 4.46 -14.00
C PHE A 472 26.76 3.03 -14.07
N GLY A 473 26.02 2.74 -15.12
CA GLY A 473 25.42 1.42 -15.37
C GLY A 473 24.22 1.09 -14.47
N GLY A 474 23.80 2.03 -13.65
CA GLY A 474 22.60 1.92 -12.81
C GLY A 474 21.45 2.79 -13.31
N ASN A 475 20.45 2.98 -12.49
CA ASN A 475 19.26 3.79 -12.78
C ASN A 475 19.55 5.33 -12.82
N GLN A 476 20.80 5.74 -12.58
CA GLN A 476 21.20 7.13 -12.39
C GLN A 476 22.48 7.45 -13.16
N ASN A 477 22.53 6.97 -14.41
CA ASN A 477 23.69 7.17 -15.29
C ASN A 477 24.07 8.65 -15.51
N GLU A 478 23.07 9.53 -15.37
CA GLU A 478 23.25 10.97 -15.56
C GLU A 478 23.47 11.70 -14.22
N GLY A 479 23.43 10.98 -13.10
CA GLY A 479 23.46 11.56 -11.77
C GLY A 479 22.10 12.08 -11.30
N ASN A 480 22.04 12.45 -10.02
CA ASN A 480 20.89 13.15 -9.46
C ASN A 480 21.12 14.65 -9.57
N ASP A 481 20.06 15.40 -9.76
CA ASP A 481 20.12 16.85 -9.64
C ASP A 481 20.67 17.22 -8.27
N ARG A 482 21.48 18.31 -8.22
CA ARG A 482 21.95 18.81 -6.93
C ARG A 482 20.76 19.26 -6.12
N THR A 483 20.55 18.61 -4.98
CA THR A 483 19.47 18.91 -4.06
C THR A 483 19.97 19.05 -2.64
N ASP A 484 19.37 19.98 -1.92
CA ASP A 484 19.57 20.15 -0.49
C ASP A 484 18.24 20.41 0.21
N VAL A 485 18.19 20.10 1.49
CA VAL A 485 17.03 20.28 2.34
C VAL A 485 17.46 20.99 3.61
N ILE A 486 16.82 22.11 3.93
CA ILE A 486 17.12 22.93 5.10
C ILE A 486 15.85 23.27 5.87
N ILE A 487 16.00 23.55 7.16
CA ILE A 487 14.93 24.10 8.00
C ILE A 487 15.22 25.57 8.23
N VAL A 488 14.23 26.41 8.01
CA VAL A 488 14.32 27.86 8.26
C VAL A 488 13.16 28.32 9.13
N ASP A 489 13.40 29.39 9.89
CA ASP A 489 12.33 30.10 10.60
C ASP A 489 11.59 31.10 9.67
N SER A 490 10.62 31.82 10.21
CA SER A 490 9.82 32.80 9.46
C SER A 490 10.62 33.99 8.95
N GLU A 491 11.82 34.25 9.49
CA GLU A 491 12.72 35.31 9.07
C GLU A 491 13.75 34.84 8.01
N GLY A 492 13.71 33.53 7.67
CA GLY A 492 14.65 32.90 6.74
C GLY A 492 15.99 32.53 7.38
N ASN A 493 16.11 32.50 8.71
CA ASN A 493 17.32 32.01 9.36
C ASN A 493 17.39 30.48 9.26
N ILE A 494 18.54 29.96 8.85
CA ILE A 494 18.77 28.53 8.67
C ILE A 494 19.08 27.88 10.02
N SER A 495 18.40 26.79 10.34
CA SER A 495 18.71 25.99 11.53
C SER A 495 20.14 25.45 11.45
N ALA A 496 20.89 25.60 12.53
CA ALA A 496 22.26 25.11 12.61
C ALA A 496 22.37 23.58 12.42
N ASP A 497 21.29 22.84 12.69
CA ASP A 497 21.21 21.39 12.50
C ASP A 497 21.04 20.96 11.03
N THR A 498 20.68 21.91 10.17
CA THR A 498 20.42 21.64 8.75
C THR A 498 21.14 22.64 7.84
N PRO A 499 22.47 22.81 7.96
CA PRO A 499 23.20 23.79 7.17
C PRO A 499 23.10 23.49 5.68
N ILE A 500 23.31 24.52 4.84
CA ILE A 500 23.53 24.33 3.40
C ILE A 500 24.81 23.50 3.21
N ILE A 501 24.70 22.41 2.46
CA ILE A 501 25.79 21.45 2.26
C ILE A 501 26.45 21.54 0.89
N PHE A 502 25.85 22.26 -0.04
CA PHE A 502 26.35 22.50 -1.38
C PHE A 502 26.29 23.99 -1.70
N ASP A 503 27.27 24.46 -2.51
CA ASP A 503 27.16 25.77 -3.14
C ASP A 503 26.15 25.68 -4.29
N PHE A 504 25.16 26.57 -4.31
CA PHE A 504 24.21 26.74 -5.39
C PHE A 504 24.54 28.04 -6.15
N ASP A 505 25.07 27.91 -7.32
CA ASP A 505 25.28 29.02 -8.28
C ASP A 505 23.99 29.36 -9.03
N GLU A 506 23.02 28.47 -9.00
CA GLU A 506 21.70 28.60 -9.60
C GLU A 506 20.69 27.75 -8.84
N LEU A 507 19.47 28.22 -8.71
CA LEU A 507 18.31 27.45 -8.24
C LEU A 507 17.30 27.31 -9.39
N THR A 508 17.13 26.08 -9.89
CA THR A 508 16.14 25.78 -10.92
C THR A 508 14.78 25.42 -10.31
N GLN A 509 14.74 25.05 -9.03
CA GLN A 509 13.54 24.80 -8.29
C GLN A 509 13.73 25.13 -6.81
N LEU A 510 12.73 25.78 -6.26
CA LEU A 510 12.56 26.00 -4.83
C LEU A 510 11.21 25.42 -4.40
N GLN A 511 11.21 24.67 -3.30
CA GLN A 511 9.97 24.19 -2.72
C GLN A 511 9.92 24.54 -1.24
N ILE A 512 8.74 24.94 -0.77
CA ILE A 512 8.50 25.33 0.62
C ILE A 512 7.42 24.43 1.19
N LEU A 513 7.73 23.78 2.30
CA LEU A 513 6.77 23.04 3.11
C LEU A 513 6.63 23.76 4.46
N PRO A 514 5.53 24.46 4.72
CA PRO A 514 5.20 24.97 6.03
C PRO A 514 5.04 23.80 7.03
N ILE A 515 5.67 23.90 8.21
CA ILE A 515 5.58 22.89 9.26
C ILE A 515 4.54 23.35 10.28
N THR A 516 3.29 23.21 9.95
CA THR A 516 2.12 23.61 10.74
C THR A 516 1.26 22.43 11.19
N ASP A 517 1.55 21.23 10.68
CA ASP A 517 0.75 20.06 11.01
C ASP A 517 0.87 19.69 12.50
N GLU A 518 -0.27 19.47 13.13
CA GLU A 518 -0.32 18.93 14.49
C GLU A 518 0.29 17.52 14.52
N PRO A 519 1.00 17.18 15.60
CA PRO A 519 1.55 15.85 15.78
C PRO A 519 0.44 14.79 15.78
N ILE A 520 0.68 13.68 15.08
CA ILE A 520 -0.20 12.51 15.16
C ILE A 520 0.56 11.23 15.44
N THR A 521 -0.15 10.26 16.01
CA THR A 521 0.35 8.92 16.30
C THR A 521 -0.44 7.89 15.50
N VAL A 522 0.26 7.04 14.76
CA VAL A 522 -0.28 5.84 14.13
C VAL A 522 0.36 4.64 14.78
N GLN A 523 -0.43 3.80 15.43
CA GLN A 523 0.12 2.71 16.23
C GLN A 523 -0.66 1.40 16.10
N GLY A 524 0.02 0.32 16.50
CA GLY A 524 -0.58 -1.01 16.56
C GLY A 524 -0.76 -1.68 15.20
N GLY A 525 -1.26 -2.89 15.24
CA GLY A 525 -1.57 -3.68 14.05
C GLY A 525 -0.43 -4.56 13.55
N PHE A 526 -0.83 -5.70 13.03
CA PHE A 526 0.04 -6.64 12.33
C PHE A 526 -0.28 -6.62 10.84
N PHE A 527 0.64 -6.09 10.05
CA PHE A 527 0.51 -6.01 8.60
C PHE A 527 1.13 -7.23 7.94
N LYS A 528 0.39 -7.88 7.06
CA LYS A 528 0.82 -9.07 6.37
C LYS A 528 0.69 -8.91 4.86
N THR A 529 1.80 -8.75 4.17
CA THR A 529 1.82 -8.74 2.71
C THR A 529 1.93 -10.16 2.17
N ARG A 530 0.97 -10.56 1.33
CA ARG A 530 1.08 -11.74 0.46
C ARG A 530 1.72 -11.27 -0.84
N ALA A 531 3.02 -11.46 -0.99
CA ALA A 531 3.74 -10.98 -2.17
C ALA A 531 3.44 -11.85 -3.38
N ALA A 532 2.89 -11.26 -4.44
CA ALA A 532 3.10 -11.75 -5.78
C ALA A 532 4.12 -10.82 -6.42
N THR A 533 5.28 -11.28 -6.51
CA THR A 533 6.21 -10.68 -7.40
C THR A 533 5.71 -10.92 -8.81
N CYS A 534 5.47 -9.88 -9.52
CA CYS A 534 4.96 -9.76 -10.89
C CYS A 534 4.77 -11.06 -11.65
N ALA A 535 3.57 -11.31 -12.12
CA ALA A 535 3.30 -12.44 -13.01
C ALA A 535 4.35 -12.50 -14.14
N PRO A 536 4.78 -13.67 -14.57
CA PRO A 536 5.79 -13.84 -15.62
C PRO A 536 5.50 -13.07 -16.91
N GLU A 537 4.23 -12.84 -17.23
CA GLU A 537 3.78 -12.03 -18.34
C GLU A 537 4.13 -10.54 -18.19
N HIS A 538 4.33 -10.06 -16.99
CA HIS A 538 4.76 -8.69 -16.71
C HIS A 538 6.28 -8.53 -16.63
N ALA A 539 7.01 -9.62 -16.52
CA ALA A 539 8.49 -9.63 -16.50
C ALA A 539 9.13 -9.18 -17.82
N SER A 540 8.36 -9.14 -18.91
CA SER A 540 8.82 -8.66 -20.23
C SER A 540 8.66 -7.14 -20.41
N LEU A 541 7.93 -6.48 -19.54
CA LEU A 541 7.81 -5.02 -19.54
C LEU A 541 9.08 -4.46 -18.91
N SER A 542 10.04 -4.16 -19.79
CA SER A 542 11.30 -3.56 -19.42
C SER A 542 11.08 -2.42 -18.43
N HIS A 543 11.62 -2.60 -17.25
CA HIS A 543 12.15 -1.53 -16.41
C HIS A 543 11.19 -0.59 -15.74
N THR A 544 9.86 -0.84 -15.54
CA THR A 544 9.44 0.38 -14.96
C THR A 544 8.21 0.47 -14.13
N PRO A 545 7.07 0.00 -14.34
CA PRO A 545 6.08 0.49 -13.38
C PRO A 545 5.96 -0.32 -12.11
N TYR A 546 6.59 -1.48 -12.03
CA TYR A 546 6.34 -2.44 -10.94
C TYR A 546 7.42 -2.49 -9.84
N GLU A 547 8.59 -1.92 -10.09
CA GLU A 547 9.75 -1.98 -9.19
C GLU A 547 9.60 -1.12 -7.92
N SER A 548 8.60 -0.26 -7.84
CA SER A 548 8.59 0.84 -6.87
C SER A 548 7.28 1.03 -6.12
N TYR A 549 6.44 0.01 -5.99
CA TYR A 549 5.18 0.19 -5.28
C TYR A 549 5.32 0.00 -3.77
N SER A 550 5.08 1.06 -3.04
CA SER A 550 4.84 0.99 -1.61
C SER A 550 3.46 0.38 -1.37
N ARG A 551 3.42 -0.83 -0.83
CA ARG A 551 2.18 -1.52 -0.44
C ARG A 551 1.86 -1.34 1.04
N GLY A 552 2.43 -0.37 1.69
CA GLY A 552 2.29 -0.17 3.11
C GLY A 552 1.83 1.23 3.45
N ILE A 553 2.64 1.92 4.23
CA ILE A 553 2.37 3.21 4.81
C ILE A 553 3.33 4.25 4.23
N ALA A 554 2.81 5.27 3.57
CA ALA A 554 3.58 6.45 3.19
C ALA A 554 3.42 7.53 4.26
N VAL A 555 4.54 8.09 4.70
CA VAL A 555 4.56 9.17 5.69
C VAL A 555 5.12 10.43 5.03
N THR A 556 4.27 11.42 4.87
CA THR A 556 4.63 12.73 4.34
C THR A 556 4.31 13.86 5.34
N ARG A 557 3.62 13.54 6.43
CA ARG A 557 3.25 14.48 7.49
C ARG A 557 4.43 14.79 8.39
N PRO A 558 4.76 16.05 8.65
CA PRO A 558 5.67 16.44 9.72
C PRO A 558 5.16 16.00 11.11
N ASN A 559 6.08 15.82 12.04
CA ASN A 559 5.78 15.48 13.43
C ASN A 559 4.99 14.19 13.65
N ALA A 560 5.02 13.25 12.69
CA ALA A 560 4.31 11.99 12.80
C ALA A 560 5.09 10.96 13.63
N THR A 561 4.38 10.20 14.47
CA THR A 561 4.90 9.04 15.19
C THR A 561 4.23 7.78 14.68
N ILE A 562 5.03 6.82 14.21
CA ILE A 562 4.61 5.48 13.80
C ILE A 562 5.20 4.50 14.81
N LYS A 563 4.38 3.72 15.50
CA LYS A 563 4.90 2.81 16.53
C LYS A 563 4.09 1.52 16.69
N ASN A 564 4.75 0.49 17.22
CA ASN A 564 4.13 -0.82 17.49
C ASN A 564 3.46 -1.43 16.24
N ILE A 565 3.99 -1.17 15.05
CA ILE A 565 3.49 -1.71 13.79
C ILE A 565 4.43 -2.82 13.32
N ASP A 566 3.92 -4.02 13.23
CA ASP A 566 4.67 -5.16 12.72
C ASP A 566 4.32 -5.46 11.27
N HIS A 567 5.33 -5.81 10.46
CA HIS A 567 5.11 -6.18 9.07
C HIS A 567 5.84 -7.46 8.67
N GLU A 568 5.08 -8.42 8.19
CA GLU A 568 5.60 -9.68 7.64
C GLU A 568 5.27 -9.82 6.14
N VAL A 569 6.25 -10.27 5.37
CA VAL A 569 6.09 -10.61 3.95
C VAL A 569 6.09 -12.13 3.78
N THR A 570 5.08 -12.64 3.08
CA THR A 570 4.93 -14.07 2.77
C THR A 570 4.71 -14.28 1.28
N GLY A 571 5.02 -15.49 0.78
CA GLY A 571 4.72 -15.86 -0.60
C GLY A 571 5.69 -15.31 -1.64
N GLU A 572 6.79 -14.69 -1.24
CA GLU A 572 7.82 -14.24 -2.19
C GLU A 572 8.36 -15.44 -3.00
N PRO A 573 8.34 -15.37 -4.35
CA PRO A 573 8.81 -16.47 -5.18
C PRO A 573 10.31 -16.72 -5.00
N SER A 574 10.71 -17.95 -5.27
CA SER A 574 12.10 -18.38 -5.17
C SER A 574 12.99 -17.81 -6.28
N SER A 575 12.40 -17.39 -7.41
CA SER A 575 13.11 -16.83 -8.55
C SER A 575 12.20 -15.95 -9.39
N LYS A 576 12.76 -14.90 -9.98
CA LYS A 576 12.12 -13.98 -10.91
C LYS A 576 10.92 -13.22 -10.32
N GLY A 577 11.16 -12.11 -9.74
CA GLY A 577 10.14 -11.21 -9.31
C GLY A 577 10.72 -9.87 -8.91
N TYR A 578 10.00 -8.81 -9.16
CA TYR A 578 10.41 -7.49 -8.73
C TYR A 578 9.92 -7.29 -7.29
N PRO A 579 10.81 -6.96 -6.35
CA PRO A 579 10.39 -6.67 -4.99
C PRO A 579 9.53 -5.40 -5.02
N CYS A 580 8.41 -5.43 -4.34
CA CYS A 580 7.70 -4.19 -4.04
C CYS A 580 8.60 -3.27 -3.23
N SER A 581 8.61 -1.98 -3.52
CA SER A 581 9.37 -1.01 -2.76
C SER A 581 8.71 -0.78 -1.41
N GLY A 582 9.46 -0.93 -0.34
CA GLY A 582 9.13 -0.52 1.03
C GLY A 582 7.77 -0.89 1.59
N PHE A 583 7.70 -1.17 2.87
CA PHE A 583 6.45 -1.15 3.60
C PHE A 583 6.19 0.24 4.18
N ILE A 584 7.21 0.85 4.80
CA ILE A 584 7.14 2.23 5.27
C ILE A 584 8.02 3.11 4.39
N THR A 585 7.42 4.13 3.80
CA THR A 585 8.12 5.15 3.01
C THR A 585 7.96 6.50 3.68
N ILE A 586 9.07 7.11 4.11
CA ILE A 586 9.11 8.45 4.71
C ILE A 586 9.66 9.40 3.64
N SER A 587 8.91 10.43 3.26
CA SER A 587 9.30 11.28 2.14
C SER A 587 8.92 12.73 2.32
N ALA A 588 9.86 13.62 2.03
CA ALA A 588 9.67 15.07 2.02
C ALA A 588 8.98 15.55 3.31
N THR A 589 9.57 15.22 4.46
CA THR A 589 8.95 15.45 5.76
C THR A 589 9.98 15.75 6.85
N TYR A 590 9.52 16.23 7.99
CA TYR A 590 10.31 16.66 9.12
C TYR A 590 9.87 16.00 10.42
N ASN A 591 10.83 15.62 11.27
CA ASN A 591 10.61 15.16 12.65
C ASN A 591 9.68 13.95 12.75
N VAL A 592 10.02 12.87 12.03
CA VAL A 592 9.27 11.62 12.06
C VAL A 592 9.94 10.62 12.99
N THR A 593 9.14 9.97 13.83
CA THR A 593 9.60 8.87 14.70
C THR A 593 8.98 7.55 14.25
N LEU A 594 9.81 6.54 14.03
CA LEU A 594 9.40 5.15 13.89
C LEU A 594 9.97 4.35 15.07
N SER A 595 9.10 3.72 15.88
CA SER A 595 9.56 2.99 17.06
C SER A 595 8.83 1.67 17.31
N ASP A 596 9.48 0.80 18.08
CA ASP A 596 8.89 -0.42 18.63
C ASP A 596 8.26 -1.31 17.54
N THR A 597 8.96 -1.47 16.43
CA THR A 597 8.43 -2.03 15.18
C THR A 597 9.30 -3.19 14.72
N LYS A 598 8.65 -4.24 14.20
CA LYS A 598 9.32 -5.41 13.65
C LYS A 598 8.98 -5.55 12.16
N LEU A 599 9.98 -5.43 11.30
CA LEU A 599 9.83 -5.40 9.85
C LEU A 599 10.42 -6.63 9.17
N SER A 600 10.10 -6.83 7.89
CA SER A 600 10.68 -7.86 7.04
C SER A 600 11.50 -7.20 5.94
N GLY A 601 12.70 -7.72 5.66
CA GLY A 601 13.38 -7.36 4.41
C GLY A 601 12.74 -8.10 3.22
N ARG A 602 12.82 -7.54 2.03
CA ARG A 602 12.39 -8.20 0.79
C ARG A 602 13.45 -9.18 0.31
N LYS A 603 13.01 -10.28 -0.29
CA LYS A 603 13.89 -11.30 -0.83
C LYS A 603 14.67 -10.75 -2.03
N MET A 604 15.98 -11.04 -2.08
CA MET A 604 16.82 -10.69 -3.22
C MET A 604 16.61 -11.67 -4.37
N TYR A 605 16.63 -11.17 -5.59
CA TYR A 605 16.65 -11.97 -6.81
C TYR A 605 17.71 -11.46 -7.78
N TYR A 606 18.03 -12.24 -8.83
CA TYR A 606 19.02 -11.86 -9.82
C TYR A 606 18.36 -11.64 -11.18
N GLU A 607 18.67 -10.50 -11.80
CA GLU A 607 18.18 -10.13 -13.10
C GLU A 607 19.33 -10.04 -14.10
N LYS A 608 19.12 -10.58 -15.30
CA LYS A 608 20.05 -10.41 -16.41
C LYS A 608 19.74 -9.10 -17.14
N LYS A 609 20.50 -8.06 -16.86
CA LYS A 609 20.40 -6.78 -17.57
C LYS A 609 21.15 -6.82 -18.90
N ALA A 610 20.64 -6.10 -19.91
CA ALA A 610 21.27 -5.99 -21.23
C ALA A 610 22.70 -5.39 -21.16
N THR A 611 22.98 -4.64 -20.12
CA THR A 611 24.25 -3.94 -19.88
C THR A 611 25.25 -4.74 -19.04
N SER A 612 24.90 -5.94 -18.57
CA SER A 612 25.76 -6.77 -17.73
C SER A 612 25.91 -8.18 -18.28
N SER A 613 27.16 -8.68 -18.33
CA SER A 613 27.46 -10.06 -18.71
C SER A 613 27.00 -11.08 -17.66
N SER A 614 26.79 -10.65 -16.43
CA SER A 614 26.37 -11.47 -15.30
C SER A 614 25.04 -10.96 -14.72
N PRO A 615 24.21 -11.85 -14.12
CA PRO A 615 23.02 -11.42 -13.43
C PRO A 615 23.35 -10.43 -12.31
N VAL A 616 22.55 -9.37 -12.19
CA VAL A 616 22.70 -8.31 -11.18
C VAL A 616 21.73 -8.59 -10.03
N PRO A 617 22.18 -8.52 -8.78
CA PRO A 617 21.29 -8.67 -7.62
C PRO A 617 20.34 -7.48 -7.55
N MET A 618 19.06 -7.78 -7.44
CA MET A 618 17.97 -6.83 -7.27
C MET A 618 17.28 -7.08 -5.93
N GLY A 619 16.90 -6.03 -5.27
CA GLY A 619 16.25 -6.12 -3.97
C GLY A 619 15.48 -4.87 -3.64
N SER A 620 14.77 -4.89 -2.54
CA SER A 620 14.04 -3.75 -2.00
C SER A 620 14.11 -3.74 -0.48
N TYR A 621 13.91 -2.57 0.08
CA TYR A 621 13.91 -2.35 1.52
C TYR A 621 12.48 -2.32 2.05
N ASP A 622 12.27 -2.72 3.29
CA ASP A 622 10.99 -2.55 3.96
C ASP A 622 10.79 -1.12 4.48
N LEU A 623 11.88 -0.40 4.65
CA LEU A 623 11.91 0.97 5.12
C LEU A 623 12.72 1.84 4.15
N THR A 624 12.12 2.87 3.59
CA THR A 624 12.78 3.83 2.70
C THR A 624 12.53 5.27 3.13
N MET A 625 13.54 6.12 2.90
CA MET A 625 13.48 7.54 3.23
C MET A 625 14.00 8.37 2.07
N ASN A 626 13.34 9.49 1.82
CA ASN A 626 13.75 10.42 0.78
C ASN A 626 13.53 11.86 1.25
N SER A 627 14.56 12.69 1.11
CA SER A 627 14.48 14.14 1.36
C SER A 627 13.80 14.49 2.70
N SER A 628 14.15 13.75 3.75
CA SER A 628 13.58 13.90 5.09
C SER A 628 14.62 14.43 6.07
N VAL A 629 14.15 15.18 7.06
CA VAL A 629 14.99 15.80 8.09
C VAL A 629 14.54 15.38 9.47
N ASN A 630 15.48 15.07 10.37
CA ASN A 630 15.21 14.67 11.75
C ASN A 630 14.33 13.41 11.82
N THR A 631 14.83 12.29 11.33
CA THR A 631 14.11 11.01 11.37
C THR A 631 14.71 10.11 12.45
N TYR A 632 13.86 9.59 13.31
CA TYR A 632 14.24 8.80 14.49
C TYR A 632 13.75 7.37 14.36
N TYR A 633 14.66 6.42 14.51
CA TYR A 633 14.40 4.98 14.52
C TYR A 633 14.78 4.41 15.88
N LYS A 634 13.79 3.91 16.62
CA LYS A 634 13.97 3.40 17.98
C LYS A 634 13.40 2.00 18.12
N ASN A 635 14.16 1.10 18.77
CA ASN A 635 13.69 -0.26 19.07
C ASN A 635 13.21 -1.04 17.83
N LEU A 636 13.90 -0.88 16.69
CA LEU A 636 13.54 -1.62 15.47
C LEU A 636 14.19 -3.00 15.46
N THR A 637 13.40 -3.98 15.06
CA THR A 637 13.87 -5.35 14.82
C THR A 637 13.37 -5.86 13.47
N GLN A 638 13.79 -7.07 13.09
CA GLN A 638 13.30 -7.71 11.88
C GLN A 638 12.95 -9.18 12.10
N TYR A 639 12.04 -9.71 11.27
CA TYR A 639 11.64 -11.13 11.30
C TYR A 639 12.73 -12.06 10.78
N ARG A 640 13.52 -11.59 9.82
CA ARG A 640 14.59 -12.37 9.20
C ARG A 640 15.88 -12.26 10.00
N ASP A 641 16.74 -13.28 9.94
CA ASP A 641 18.07 -13.18 10.54
C ASP A 641 18.81 -11.97 9.91
N ILE A 642 19.33 -11.10 10.73
CA ILE A 642 20.05 -9.90 10.27
C ILE A 642 21.30 -10.22 9.47
N LYS A 643 21.82 -11.47 9.57
CA LYS A 643 22.96 -11.97 8.82
C LYS A 643 22.56 -12.57 7.46
N ASP A 644 21.27 -12.77 7.23
CA ASP A 644 20.77 -13.43 6.03
C ASP A 644 20.79 -12.47 4.83
N GLU A 645 21.79 -12.63 3.97
CA GLU A 645 21.97 -11.85 2.75
C GLU A 645 21.01 -12.25 1.60
N VAL A 646 20.15 -13.26 1.78
CA VAL A 646 19.07 -13.59 0.81
C VAL A 646 18.04 -12.47 0.78
N TYR A 647 17.94 -11.70 1.85
CA TYR A 647 17.09 -10.51 1.91
C TYR A 647 17.95 -9.28 1.66
N TRP A 648 17.44 -8.35 0.83
CA TRP A 648 18.21 -7.19 0.40
C TRP A 648 18.62 -6.28 1.54
N GLY A 649 17.75 -6.07 2.48
CA GLY A 649 17.99 -5.26 3.65
C GLY A 649 16.75 -4.55 4.16
N LEU A 650 16.88 -3.85 5.29
CA LEU A 650 15.75 -3.21 5.92
C LEU A 650 15.63 -1.73 5.58
N SER A 651 16.71 -0.97 5.64
CA SER A 651 16.65 0.49 5.58
C SER A 651 17.48 1.09 4.45
N ALA A 652 16.86 1.99 3.67
CA ALA A 652 17.52 2.81 2.67
C ALA A 652 17.18 4.31 2.83
N SER A 653 18.13 5.18 2.47
CA SER A 653 17.95 6.64 2.53
C SER A 653 18.51 7.34 1.31
N ASN A 654 17.87 8.46 0.91
CA ASN A 654 18.26 9.30 -0.20
C ASN A 654 18.08 10.79 0.16
N GLY A 655 19.13 11.58 0.10
CA GLY A 655 19.05 13.04 0.30
C GLY A 655 18.48 13.46 1.67
N CYS A 656 18.78 12.70 2.73
CA CYS A 656 18.26 12.94 4.07
C CYS A 656 19.26 13.67 4.95
N LYS A 657 18.76 14.42 5.95
CA LYS A 657 19.57 15.01 7.02
C LYS A 657 19.12 14.53 8.38
N ASN A 658 20.11 14.31 9.27
CA ASN A 658 19.90 13.99 10.69
C ASN A 658 19.09 12.72 10.90
N LEU A 659 19.70 11.59 10.60
CA LEU A 659 19.13 10.26 10.88
C LEU A 659 19.62 9.72 12.22
N TYR A 660 18.72 9.26 13.05
CA TYR A 660 18.98 8.76 14.39
C TYR A 660 18.49 7.32 14.53
N PHE A 661 19.41 6.40 14.82
CA PHE A 661 19.10 4.99 15.12
C PHE A 661 19.48 4.70 16.56
N ASP A 662 18.55 4.25 17.37
CA ASP A 662 18.82 3.84 18.74
C ASP A 662 18.14 2.50 19.06
N ASN A 663 18.92 1.56 19.59
CA ASN A 663 18.47 0.22 19.92
C ASN A 663 17.83 -0.52 18.73
N VAL A 664 18.52 -0.52 17.57
CA VAL A 664 18.04 -1.22 16.38
C VAL A 664 18.83 -2.49 16.12
N VAL A 665 18.14 -3.55 15.68
CA VAL A 665 18.72 -4.83 15.29
C VAL A 665 18.26 -5.14 13.86
N ILE A 666 19.04 -4.73 12.86
CA ILE A 666 18.65 -4.73 11.46
C ILE A 666 19.77 -5.24 10.55
N SER A 667 19.41 -5.78 9.40
CA SER A 667 20.36 -6.35 8.45
C SER A 667 21.21 -5.29 7.75
N ARG A 668 20.67 -4.14 7.39
CA ARG A 668 21.36 -3.18 6.55
C ARG A 668 20.86 -1.75 6.79
N ILE A 669 21.80 -0.82 6.85
CA ILE A 669 21.61 0.62 6.65
C ILE A 669 22.29 0.97 5.33
N ASP A 670 21.60 1.66 4.41
CA ASP A 670 22.13 1.98 3.08
C ASP A 670 21.73 3.38 2.63
N ALA A 671 22.67 4.27 2.51
CA ALA A 671 22.45 5.58 1.89
C ALA A 671 22.82 5.51 0.40
N HIS A 672 21.93 5.98 -0.47
CA HIS A 672 22.12 5.92 -1.92
C HIS A 672 22.57 7.26 -2.52
N CYS A 673 21.84 8.34 -2.26
CA CYS A 673 22.03 9.60 -2.95
C CYS A 673 22.20 10.74 -1.93
N GLY A 674 23.20 10.59 -1.09
CA GLY A 674 23.52 11.56 -0.06
C GLY A 674 22.78 11.34 1.26
N LEU A 675 23.54 11.54 2.32
CA LEU A 675 23.08 11.54 3.69
C LEU A 675 23.93 12.58 4.43
N TRP A 676 23.32 13.44 5.20
CA TRP A 676 24.02 14.40 6.05
C TRP A 676 23.66 14.20 7.51
N ASN A 677 24.66 13.85 8.32
CA ASN A 677 24.55 13.43 9.71
C ASN A 677 23.78 12.13 9.93
N ILE A 678 24.44 11.20 10.56
CA ILE A 678 23.84 9.95 11.06
C ILE A 678 24.38 9.64 12.45
N ASP A 679 23.49 9.32 13.37
CA ASP A 679 23.82 8.89 14.73
C ASP A 679 23.23 7.49 14.96
N VAL A 680 24.08 6.51 15.25
CA VAL A 680 23.69 5.14 15.50
C VAL A 680 24.14 4.75 16.90
N LYS A 681 23.20 4.37 17.77
CA LYS A 681 23.49 4.01 19.17
C LYS A 681 22.94 2.64 19.51
N ASN A 682 23.64 1.94 20.42
CA ASN A 682 23.14 0.72 21.08
C ASN A 682 22.61 -0.33 20.11
N SER A 683 23.22 -0.46 18.92
CA SER A 683 22.59 -1.13 17.79
C SER A 683 23.43 -2.25 17.23
N THR A 684 22.76 -3.21 16.58
CA THR A 684 23.40 -4.29 15.85
C THR A 684 23.00 -4.24 14.38
N ILE A 685 23.99 -4.12 13.50
CA ILE A 685 23.80 -4.11 12.05
C ILE A 685 24.34 -5.43 11.50
N GLY A 686 23.55 -6.11 10.69
CA GLY A 686 23.88 -7.41 10.12
C GLY A 686 25.02 -7.35 9.12
N PHE A 687 24.70 -7.26 7.84
CA PHE A 687 25.71 -7.42 6.78
C PHE A 687 26.13 -6.13 6.06
N ALA A 688 25.40 -5.02 6.19
CA ALA A 688 25.78 -3.79 5.50
C ALA A 688 25.52 -2.51 6.30
N PHE A 689 26.54 -1.66 6.40
CA PHE A 689 26.45 -0.29 6.87
C PHE A 689 27.06 0.60 5.79
N ASN A 690 26.28 0.95 4.82
CA ASN A 690 26.69 1.69 3.65
C ASN A 690 26.29 3.15 3.81
N VAL A 691 27.22 4.05 3.57
CA VAL A 691 26.96 5.50 3.62
C VAL A 691 27.57 6.20 2.43
N ILE A 692 26.97 7.33 2.09
CA ILE A 692 27.50 8.31 1.14
C ILE A 692 26.94 9.68 1.49
N GLY A 693 27.75 10.72 1.39
CA GLY A 693 27.30 12.07 1.74
C GLY A 693 28.33 12.83 2.58
N GLY A 694 27.95 13.21 3.80
CA GLY A 694 28.84 13.99 4.65
C GLY A 694 28.29 14.33 6.03
N GLY A 695 28.86 15.39 6.63
CA GLY A 695 28.52 15.83 8.00
C GLY A 695 29.19 14.97 9.07
N THR A 696 28.45 14.55 10.07
CA THR A 696 28.97 13.76 11.17
C THR A 696 28.34 12.37 11.17
N LEU A 697 29.14 11.32 11.16
CA LEU A 697 28.74 9.97 11.43
C LEU A 697 29.17 9.60 12.85
N ASN A 698 28.22 9.39 13.75
CA ASN A 698 28.47 8.88 15.09
C ASN A 698 27.97 7.45 15.19
N ALA A 699 28.82 6.56 15.68
CA ALA A 699 28.38 5.22 16.09
C ALA A 699 28.87 4.96 17.53
N THR A 700 27.94 4.69 18.43
CA THR A 700 28.23 4.44 19.84
C THR A 700 27.61 3.13 20.27
N ASN A 701 28.41 2.19 20.83
CA ASN A 701 27.96 0.85 21.21
C ASN A 701 27.32 0.08 20.04
N VAL A 702 27.95 0.15 18.85
CA VAL A 702 27.42 -0.49 17.63
C VAL A 702 28.24 -1.73 17.28
N GLN A 703 27.52 -2.81 16.95
CA GLN A 703 28.09 -4.05 16.49
C GLN A 703 27.75 -4.33 15.02
N ARG A 704 28.76 -4.68 14.22
CA ARG A 704 28.58 -5.27 12.87
C ARG A 704 28.75 -6.78 12.94
N ARG A 705 27.85 -7.53 12.31
CA ARG A 705 27.78 -9.01 12.50
C ARG A 705 28.57 -9.79 11.46
N THR A 706 28.66 -9.32 10.22
CA THR A 706 29.33 -10.06 9.13
C THR A 706 30.15 -9.15 8.24
N GLY A 707 31.07 -9.72 7.49
CA GLY A 707 31.92 -9.03 6.54
C GLY A 707 33.28 -8.62 7.11
N GLU A 708 34.03 -7.89 6.32
CA GLU A 708 35.37 -7.36 6.67
C GLU A 708 35.34 -5.88 7.04
N THR A 709 34.28 -5.20 6.72
CA THR A 709 34.17 -3.74 6.75
C THR A 709 33.11 -3.29 7.74
N PHE A 710 33.46 -2.32 8.60
CA PHE A 710 32.49 -1.73 9.52
C PHE A 710 31.59 -0.71 8.80
N ILE A 711 32.19 0.25 8.07
CA ILE A 711 31.49 1.23 7.25
C ILE A 711 31.95 1.08 5.80
N TYR A 712 31.01 0.96 4.87
CA TYR A 712 31.31 0.97 3.44
C TYR A 712 30.84 2.28 2.82
N LEU A 713 31.79 3.04 2.26
CA LEU A 713 31.48 4.19 1.43
C LEU A 713 31.17 3.69 0.02
N ARG A 714 29.95 3.90 -0.43
CA ARG A 714 29.48 3.30 -1.69
C ARG A 714 30.33 3.72 -2.89
N GLY A 715 31.16 2.81 -3.38
CA GLY A 715 32.05 3.04 -4.51
C GLY A 715 31.33 3.31 -5.82
N ASP A 716 30.12 2.74 -5.99
CA ASP A 716 29.26 2.96 -7.15
C ASP A 716 28.71 4.40 -7.26
N TYR A 717 28.82 5.19 -6.20
CA TYR A 717 28.52 6.63 -6.16
C TYR A 717 29.75 7.48 -5.80
N GLY A 718 30.95 6.96 -6.02
CA GLY A 718 32.21 7.68 -5.84
C GLY A 718 32.80 7.63 -4.44
N ALA A 719 32.32 6.74 -3.58
CA ALA A 719 32.88 6.50 -2.24
C ALA A 719 33.07 7.78 -1.41
N THR A 720 32.14 8.71 -1.45
CA THR A 720 32.33 10.04 -0.86
C THR A 720 31.66 10.17 0.51
N PHE A 721 32.42 10.73 1.45
CA PHE A 721 31.90 11.18 2.74
C PHE A 721 32.65 12.43 3.20
N ASN A 722 32.06 13.60 3.02
CA ASN A 722 32.66 14.87 3.41
C ASN A 722 32.33 15.22 4.87
N GLY A 723 33.16 14.73 5.81
CA GLY A 723 32.88 15.01 7.22
C GLY A 723 33.71 14.21 8.20
N THR A 724 33.17 14.05 9.41
CA THR A 724 33.85 13.37 10.51
C THR A 724 33.16 12.06 10.86
N VAL A 725 33.98 11.01 11.09
CA VAL A 725 33.50 9.72 11.57
C VAL A 725 33.97 9.50 13.02
N ASN A 726 33.05 9.30 13.94
CA ASN A 726 33.27 9.06 15.36
C ASN A 726 32.73 7.67 15.74
N LEU A 727 33.63 6.76 16.12
CA LEU A 727 33.27 5.41 16.54
C LEU A 727 33.67 5.23 18.00
N LYS A 728 32.69 4.97 18.86
CA LYS A 728 32.90 4.75 20.29
C LYS A 728 32.30 3.41 20.73
N ASN A 729 33.12 2.57 21.38
CA ASN A 729 32.70 1.23 21.84
C ASN A 729 32.11 0.38 20.71
N CYS A 730 32.68 0.47 19.52
CA CYS A 730 32.16 -0.25 18.36
C CYS A 730 32.92 -1.57 18.13
N ARG A 731 32.21 -2.53 17.58
CA ARG A 731 32.78 -3.87 17.33
C ARG A 731 32.44 -4.37 15.94
N MET A 732 33.47 -4.86 15.26
CA MET A 732 33.34 -5.61 14.02
C MET A 732 33.55 -7.09 14.28
N ASN A 733 32.56 -7.93 14.02
CA ASN A 733 32.73 -9.38 13.99
C ASN A 733 33.14 -9.78 12.58
N GLY A 734 34.41 -10.05 12.39
CA GLY A 734 34.99 -10.34 11.09
C GLY A 734 34.70 -11.76 10.62
N TYR A 735 33.56 -12.01 10.01
CA TYR A 735 33.22 -13.26 9.33
C TYR A 735 33.17 -13.07 7.83
N THR A 736 33.58 -14.09 7.06
CA THR A 736 33.14 -14.21 5.68
C THR A 736 31.79 -14.95 5.64
N SER A 737 30.80 -14.34 5.06
CA SER A 737 29.58 -15.02 4.66
C SER A 737 29.68 -15.43 3.19
N TYR A 738 29.27 -16.64 2.89
CA TYR A 738 29.10 -17.06 1.49
C TYR A 738 27.65 -16.90 1.10
N LYS A 739 27.43 -16.03 0.12
CA LYS A 739 26.21 -16.12 -0.65
C LYS A 739 26.24 -17.40 -1.44
N SER A 740 25.19 -18.16 -1.32
CA SER A 740 24.91 -19.07 -2.36
C SER A 740 23.45 -18.95 -2.77
N LEU A 741 23.22 -17.96 -3.65
CA LEU A 741 22.11 -18.05 -4.55
C LEU A 741 22.69 -18.60 -5.85
N ASP A 742 22.06 -19.65 -6.40
CA ASP A 742 22.41 -20.10 -7.76
C ASP A 742 21.98 -19.03 -8.78
N SER A 743 22.38 -19.22 -10.04
CA SER A 743 22.03 -18.32 -11.14
C SER A 743 20.50 -18.22 -11.40
N SER A 744 19.72 -19.06 -10.74
CA SER A 744 18.24 -19.09 -10.78
C SER A 744 17.62 -18.41 -9.56
N GLY A 745 18.41 -17.88 -8.62
CA GLY A 745 17.95 -17.21 -7.40
C GLY A 745 17.49 -18.15 -6.28
N ASN A 746 17.80 -19.45 -6.36
CA ASN A 746 17.50 -20.37 -5.29
C ASN A 746 18.52 -20.23 -4.16
N LYS A 747 18.07 -20.38 -2.91
CA LYS A 747 18.94 -20.41 -1.75
C LYS A 747 19.82 -21.66 -1.81
N VAL A 748 21.09 -21.49 -2.01
CA VAL A 748 22.12 -22.47 -1.77
C VAL A 748 22.82 -22.08 -0.47
N GLU A 749 23.01 -22.95 0.46
CA GLU A 749 23.38 -22.80 1.86
C GLU A 749 24.26 -21.61 2.28
N PHE A 750 23.96 -21.01 3.43
CA PHE A 750 24.86 -20.11 4.16
C PHE A 750 25.90 -20.94 4.94
N ASN A 751 27.15 -20.86 4.54
CA ASN A 751 28.25 -21.36 5.30
C ASN A 751 29.12 -20.22 5.85
N TYR A 752 29.05 -19.96 7.14
CA TYR A 752 30.00 -19.11 7.87
C TYR A 752 31.25 -19.93 8.20
N ASN A 753 32.18 -20.08 7.28
CA ASN A 753 33.26 -21.04 7.46
C ASN A 753 34.57 -20.43 7.84
N SER A 754 34.76 -19.13 7.86
CA SER A 754 36.04 -18.58 8.29
C SER A 754 36.00 -17.19 8.86
N TYR A 755 36.87 -16.95 9.84
CA TYR A 755 37.16 -15.58 10.28
C TYR A 755 38.08 -14.90 9.28
N VAL A 756 37.83 -13.61 9.05
CA VAL A 756 38.75 -12.77 8.28
C VAL A 756 39.96 -12.42 9.14
N SER A 757 41.12 -12.31 8.53
CA SER A 757 42.33 -11.87 9.23
C SER A 757 42.45 -10.33 9.30
N ARG A 758 41.71 -9.61 8.48
CA ARG A 758 41.75 -8.16 8.34
C ARG A 758 40.35 -7.58 8.55
N VAL A 759 40.32 -6.45 9.23
CA VAL A 759 39.10 -5.68 9.42
C VAL A 759 39.36 -4.25 9.02
N TYR A 760 38.51 -3.72 8.18
CA TYR A 760 38.52 -2.31 7.78
C TYR A 760 37.50 -1.52 8.59
N VAL A 761 37.95 -0.41 9.17
CA VAL A 761 37.00 0.52 9.79
C VAL A 761 36.15 1.17 8.70
N ILE A 762 36.78 1.65 7.62
CA ILE A 762 36.13 2.26 6.48
C ILE A 762 36.68 1.63 5.20
N ASP A 763 35.83 1.09 4.40
CA ASP A 763 36.14 0.72 3.02
C ASP A 763 35.58 1.81 2.09
N SER A 764 36.49 2.46 1.37
CA SER A 764 36.09 3.51 0.43
C SER A 764 35.47 2.97 -0.86
N GLY A 765 35.72 1.69 -1.18
CA GLY A 765 35.24 1.09 -2.42
C GLY A 765 35.63 1.85 -3.70
N PHE A 766 36.44 2.90 -3.57
CA PHE A 766 36.84 3.74 -4.69
C PHE A 766 37.69 2.96 -5.67
N ASN A 767 37.16 2.78 -6.89
CA ASN A 767 37.86 2.06 -7.93
C ASN A 767 38.16 3.01 -9.11
N ALA A 768 39.44 3.41 -9.23
CA ALA A 768 39.89 4.23 -10.35
C ALA A 768 39.89 3.50 -11.71
N SER A 769 39.67 2.17 -11.72
CA SER A 769 39.60 1.39 -12.95
C SER A 769 38.28 1.53 -13.72
N SER A 770 37.36 2.35 -13.24
CA SER A 770 36.11 2.69 -13.95
C SER A 770 36.33 3.59 -15.19
N TYR A 771 37.57 3.71 -15.70
CA TYR A 771 37.86 4.43 -16.92
C TYR A 771 37.42 3.65 -18.16
N ASN A 772 36.54 4.23 -18.94
CA ASN A 772 36.17 3.70 -20.24
C ASN A 772 37.10 4.22 -21.31
N SER A 773 38.04 3.39 -21.72
CA SER A 773 39.00 3.73 -22.78
C SER A 773 38.36 4.01 -24.15
N ALA A 774 37.17 3.48 -24.41
CA ALA A 774 36.46 3.71 -25.66
C ALA A 774 35.80 5.10 -25.73
N THR A 775 35.43 5.68 -24.58
CA THR A 775 34.83 7.01 -24.53
C THR A 775 35.76 8.08 -23.98
N GLY A 776 36.91 7.68 -23.47
CA GLY A 776 37.86 8.59 -22.81
C GLY A 776 37.36 9.13 -21.45
N LYS A 777 36.32 8.55 -20.90
CA LYS A 777 35.66 9.06 -19.70
C LYS A 777 35.82 8.12 -18.53
N TYR A 778 36.04 8.68 -17.37
CA TYR A 778 35.83 7.99 -16.08
C TYR A 778 34.34 7.95 -15.81
N TYR A 779 33.80 6.79 -15.52
CA TYR A 779 32.45 6.60 -15.05
C TYR A 779 32.35 6.96 -13.56
N SER A 780 32.57 8.22 -13.23
CA SER A 780 32.52 8.69 -11.86
C SER A 780 31.97 10.10 -11.84
N GLN A 781 31.61 10.56 -10.66
CA GLN A 781 31.17 11.91 -10.36
C GLN A 781 32.11 13.00 -10.91
N TRP A 782 33.33 12.64 -11.24
CA TRP A 782 34.35 13.55 -11.77
C TRP A 782 33.97 14.15 -13.14
N ASP A 783 33.22 13.44 -13.95
CA ASP A 783 32.75 13.94 -15.25
C ASP A 783 31.72 15.07 -15.11
N PHE A 784 31.09 15.20 -13.92
CA PHE A 784 30.02 16.15 -13.65
C PHE A 784 30.39 17.26 -12.64
N GLY A 785 31.65 17.41 -12.28
CA GLY A 785 32.08 18.45 -11.35
C GLY A 785 31.96 18.09 -9.87
N TYR A 786 31.66 16.87 -9.57
CA TYR A 786 31.43 16.43 -8.20
C TYR A 786 32.73 15.94 -7.53
N LYS A 787 33.15 16.61 -6.47
CA LYS A 787 34.31 16.21 -5.69
C LYS A 787 33.98 15.05 -4.77
N CYS A 788 34.85 14.02 -4.75
CA CYS A 788 34.75 12.90 -3.85
C CYS A 788 35.72 13.07 -2.68
N TYR A 789 35.25 12.74 -1.48
CA TYR A 789 35.97 12.94 -0.23
C TYR A 789 36.08 11.64 0.57
N MET A 790 37.26 11.35 1.10
CA MET A 790 37.40 10.55 2.31
C MET A 790 36.88 11.35 3.51
N PRO A 791 36.47 10.70 4.62
CA PRO A 791 36.26 11.43 5.87
C PRO A 791 37.44 12.31 6.21
N THR A 792 37.18 13.56 6.52
CA THR A 792 38.23 14.51 6.85
C THR A 792 38.95 14.15 8.14
N GLN A 793 38.22 13.53 9.07
CA GLN A 793 38.73 13.02 10.33
C GLN A 793 38.01 11.73 10.73
N VAL A 794 38.77 10.80 11.31
CA VAL A 794 38.25 9.54 11.89
C VAL A 794 38.70 9.45 13.35
N ASN A 795 37.75 9.33 14.25
CA ASN A 795 38.00 9.20 15.70
C ASN A 795 37.53 7.83 16.18
N LEU A 796 38.48 7.07 16.75
CA LEU A 796 38.24 5.72 17.23
C LEU A 796 38.45 5.67 18.76
N ASP A 797 37.40 5.36 19.49
CA ASP A 797 37.45 5.17 20.94
C ASP A 797 36.94 3.74 21.26
N ASN A 798 37.86 2.85 21.66
CA ASN A 798 37.55 1.46 21.96
C ASN A 798 36.87 0.75 20.76
N PHE A 799 37.45 0.84 19.57
CA PHE A 799 37.04 0.03 18.43
C PHE A 799 37.72 -1.35 18.50
N THR A 800 36.93 -2.42 18.43
CA THR A 800 37.42 -3.78 18.52
C THR A 800 37.06 -4.61 17.29
N ALA A 801 37.99 -5.47 16.86
CA ALA A 801 37.72 -6.55 15.93
C ALA A 801 37.77 -7.87 16.71
N GLY A 802 36.75 -8.69 16.57
CA GLY A 802 36.66 -9.93 17.31
C GLY A 802 35.52 -10.79 16.85
N HIS A 803 35.48 -12.01 17.34
CA HIS A 803 34.40 -12.94 17.06
C HIS A 803 33.60 -13.21 18.33
N GLN A 804 32.33 -13.44 18.18
CA GLN A 804 31.54 -14.17 19.14
C GLN A 804 31.70 -15.67 18.83
N GLN A 805 31.60 -16.54 19.82
CA GLN A 805 31.69 -18.01 19.67
C GLN A 805 30.56 -18.63 18.82
N GLU A 806 30.15 -17.98 17.78
CA GLU A 806 29.03 -18.43 16.92
C GLU A 806 29.44 -19.50 15.90
N LEU A 807 30.74 -19.66 15.66
CA LEU A 807 31.27 -20.70 14.78
C LEU A 807 31.86 -21.81 15.63
N GLN A 808 31.09 -22.87 15.86
CA GLN A 808 31.61 -24.07 16.54
C GLN A 808 32.78 -24.68 15.74
N GLY A 809 33.93 -24.83 16.39
CA GLY A 809 35.09 -25.47 15.80
C GLY A 809 36.03 -24.61 14.96
N ALA A 810 35.75 -23.33 14.78
CA ALA A 810 36.64 -22.43 14.04
C ALA A 810 37.80 -21.96 14.92
N VAL A 811 38.99 -21.96 14.35
CA VAL A 811 40.20 -21.42 15.03
C VAL A 811 40.12 -19.90 15.03
N ALA A 812 40.16 -19.30 16.22
CA ALA A 812 40.24 -17.84 16.36
C ALA A 812 41.50 -17.30 15.67
N LYS A 813 41.35 -16.40 14.74
CA LYS A 813 42.44 -15.68 14.11
C LYS A 813 42.63 -14.32 14.77
N THR A 814 43.86 -13.86 14.87
CA THR A 814 44.17 -12.50 15.29
C THR A 814 43.76 -11.55 14.20
N HIS A 815 42.91 -10.62 14.53
CA HIS A 815 42.45 -9.61 13.58
C HIS A 815 43.39 -8.40 13.60
N THR A 816 43.78 -7.95 12.41
CA THR A 816 44.45 -6.66 12.22
C THR A 816 43.41 -5.62 11.83
N VAL A 817 43.36 -4.55 12.60
CA VAL A 817 42.47 -3.41 12.31
C VAL A 817 43.19 -2.42 11.42
N HIS A 818 42.60 -2.18 10.25
CA HIS A 818 43.05 -1.13 9.33
C HIS A 818 41.97 -0.02 9.30
N VAL A 819 42.40 1.24 9.26
CA VAL A 819 41.43 2.35 9.18
C VAL A 819 40.75 2.35 7.81
N PHE A 820 41.53 2.18 6.75
CA PHE A 820 41.04 2.15 5.39
C PHE A 820 41.47 0.87 4.67
N ASN A 821 40.73 0.52 3.60
CA ASN A 821 41.12 -0.52 2.65
C ASN A 821 42.29 -0.04 1.75
N ASP A 822 42.83 -0.93 0.91
CA ASP A 822 43.83 -0.58 -0.09
C ASP A 822 43.18 0.23 -1.22
N ILE A 823 43.50 1.51 -1.28
CA ILE A 823 43.02 2.43 -2.31
C ILE A 823 44.10 2.63 -3.35
N SER A 824 43.77 2.45 -4.62
CA SER A 824 44.72 2.65 -5.70
C SER A 824 45.27 4.09 -5.75
N ASN A 825 46.57 4.23 -5.99
CA ASN A 825 47.24 5.55 -6.09
C ASN A 825 46.61 6.41 -7.22
N SER A 826 46.05 5.80 -8.24
CA SER A 826 45.38 6.52 -9.35
C SER A 826 44.11 7.24 -8.89
N ALA A 827 43.49 6.82 -7.79
CA ALA A 827 42.35 7.52 -7.19
C ALA A 827 42.71 8.95 -6.72
N PHE A 828 43.98 9.20 -6.43
CA PHE A 828 44.48 10.46 -5.91
C PHE A 828 45.15 11.31 -6.97
N ASN A 829 44.94 11.03 -8.27
CA ASN A 829 45.55 11.76 -9.34
C ASN A 829 45.09 13.24 -9.36
N SER A 830 46.01 14.16 -9.07
CA SER A 830 45.72 15.58 -9.04
C SER A 830 45.42 16.19 -10.45
N SER A 831 45.74 15.46 -11.52
CA SER A 831 45.40 15.82 -12.88
C SER A 831 43.96 15.43 -13.26
N ALA A 832 43.25 14.74 -12.39
CA ALA A 832 41.81 14.47 -12.62
C ALA A 832 41.05 15.81 -12.66
N PRO A 833 39.96 15.90 -13.42
CA PRO A 833 39.23 17.15 -13.64
C PRO A 833 38.86 17.94 -12.41
N TYR A 834 38.76 17.32 -11.26
CA TYR A 834 38.36 17.99 -10.00
C TYR A 834 39.38 17.80 -8.85
N GLY A 835 40.65 17.62 -9.18
CA GLY A 835 41.71 17.56 -8.18
C GLY A 835 41.86 16.27 -7.40
N GLY A 836 41.25 15.22 -7.86
CA GLY A 836 41.35 13.88 -7.26
C GLY A 836 40.52 13.68 -6.00
N TYR A 837 40.61 12.49 -5.45
CA TYR A 837 39.94 12.08 -4.21
C TYR A 837 40.57 12.77 -3.01
N GLN A 838 39.77 13.48 -2.22
CA GLN A 838 40.29 14.24 -1.08
C GLN A 838 40.64 13.30 0.07
N ILE A 839 41.87 13.40 0.55
CA ILE A 839 42.45 12.48 1.54
C ILE A 839 42.03 12.87 2.97
N CYS A 840 41.80 11.87 3.81
CA CYS A 840 41.64 12.04 5.26
C CYS A 840 42.85 12.82 5.85
N LYS A 841 42.59 13.80 6.70
CA LYS A 841 43.64 14.61 7.32
C LYS A 841 44.16 13.99 8.60
N LYS A 842 43.32 13.38 9.40
CA LYS A 842 43.68 12.95 10.76
C LYS A 842 42.86 11.71 11.19
N VAL A 843 43.56 10.79 11.82
CA VAL A 843 42.95 9.68 12.57
C VAL A 843 43.38 9.79 14.04
N THR A 844 42.39 9.78 14.95
CA THR A 844 42.69 9.66 16.38
C THR A 844 42.26 8.28 16.89
N TYR A 845 43.00 7.74 17.86
CA TYR A 845 42.63 6.48 18.53
C TYR A 845 42.88 6.54 20.02
N LYS A 846 42.02 5.94 20.82
CA LYS A 846 42.22 5.74 22.27
C LYS A 846 41.50 4.46 22.73
N ASN A 847 41.94 3.97 23.88
CA ASN A 847 41.38 2.74 24.50
C ASN A 847 41.40 1.51 23.57
N MET A 848 42.35 1.43 22.65
CA MET A 848 42.53 0.33 21.71
C MET A 848 43.99 0.23 21.25
N THR A 849 44.36 -0.88 20.65
CA THR A 849 45.67 -1.01 19.99
C THR A 849 45.74 -0.06 18.79
N LYS A 850 46.88 0.59 18.57
CA LYS A 850 47.09 1.48 17.42
C LYS A 850 46.74 0.76 16.12
N PRO A 851 45.75 1.25 15.34
CA PRO A 851 45.42 0.67 14.04
C PRO A 851 46.49 1.04 13.01
N THR A 852 46.56 0.26 11.91
CA THR A 852 47.29 0.67 10.72
C THR A 852 46.42 1.47 9.78
N ILE A 853 47.02 2.32 8.92
CA ILE A 853 46.24 3.11 7.97
C ILE A 853 45.59 2.19 6.92
N CYS A 854 46.37 1.29 6.34
CA CYS A 854 45.93 0.37 5.28
C CYS A 854 46.73 -0.93 5.31
N PRO A 855 46.28 -2.02 4.66
CA PRO A 855 46.95 -3.32 4.71
C PRO A 855 48.32 -3.34 4.04
N THR A 856 48.47 -2.67 2.89
CA THR A 856 49.65 -2.76 2.03
C THR A 856 50.26 -1.37 1.83
N PRO A 857 51.13 -0.89 2.71
CA PRO A 857 51.68 0.45 2.64
C PRO A 857 52.33 0.81 1.30
N GLY A 858 52.79 -0.17 0.56
CA GLY A 858 53.39 0.05 -0.78
C GLY A 858 52.39 0.41 -1.85
N THR A 859 51.12 -0.04 -1.73
CA THR A 859 50.05 0.25 -2.71
C THR A 859 49.24 1.48 -2.33
N CYS A 860 49.20 1.83 -1.05
CA CYS A 860 48.46 2.99 -0.56
C CYS A 860 49.41 4.12 -0.04
N THR A 861 50.44 4.39 -0.78
CA THR A 861 51.47 5.39 -0.39
C THR A 861 50.90 6.80 -0.13
N LYS A 862 49.82 7.18 -0.82
CA LYS A 862 49.13 8.45 -0.58
C LYS A 862 48.45 8.51 0.79
N LEU A 863 48.06 7.39 1.35
CA LEU A 863 47.46 7.33 2.68
C LEU A 863 48.56 7.37 3.78
N ALA A 864 49.81 7.08 3.46
CA ALA A 864 50.92 7.08 4.42
C ALA A 864 51.16 8.45 5.08
N GLY A 865 50.69 9.53 4.45
CA GLY A 865 50.77 10.89 5.00
C GLY A 865 49.68 11.21 6.04
N ILE A 866 48.74 10.31 6.29
CA ILE A 866 47.68 10.55 7.28
C ILE A 866 48.28 10.45 8.69
N SER A 867 48.04 11.48 9.50
CA SER A 867 48.47 11.50 10.89
C SER A 867 47.62 10.60 11.75
N ILE A 868 48.23 9.58 12.39
CA ILE A 868 47.62 8.76 13.42
C ILE A 868 48.10 9.22 14.80
N VAL A 869 47.22 9.76 15.60
CA VAL A 869 47.50 10.35 16.90
C VAL A 869 46.71 9.62 18.01
N GLN A 870 47.43 9.33 19.11
CA GLN A 870 46.73 8.84 20.31
C GLN A 870 45.98 10.02 20.95
N GLY A 871 44.68 9.82 21.18
CA GLY A 871 43.79 10.84 21.74
C GLY A 871 43.72 10.82 23.26
#